data_7f218d2282660c0e92cf5d5f9dc08283
#
_entry.id   7f218d2282660c0e92cf5d5f9dc08283
#
_cell.length_a   1.000
_cell.length_b   1.000
_cell.length_c   1.000
_cell.angle_alpha   90.00
_cell.angle_beta   90.00
_cell.angle_gamma   90.00
#
_symmetry.space_group_name_H-M   'P 1'
#
loop_
_entity.id
_entity.type
_entity.pdbx_description
1 polymer ?
#
loop_
_entity_poly.entity_id
_entity_poly.type
_entity_poly.pdbx_seq_one_letter_code
_entity_poly.pdbx_strand_id
1 'polypeptide(L)'
;GAVWEEVIIHLPQTVRMVSLSATVSNAEEFGDWLQAVRGDTDVIVSEERPVPLEQHVLARGRMVDLFDSSGVAATNRVNPELVQLAKGGSRSINSRSTRGRRGHDRGGFNQPSASAHKLDRSAVVAMLDGKNLLPAIFFIFSRVGCDQAVRQVLRAGVRLTEAHERDEIRAIVEDRCRTLLDEDLAVLGYWEWLEGLERGVAAHHAGMLPAFKEVVEELFQRKLVKAVFATETLALGINMPARTVVLEKLEKFNGEARVPITPGEYTQLTGRAGRRGIDVEGHSVIHWQDGLDPQAVASLASRRSYPMNSSFRPTYNMAVNLIEQFGRSRARDILESSFAQFQADRAVVDLARTARQQQESLDGYAQSMTCHLGDFVEYAGIRRTLSDLEKQASRADQQSRAARDKLQKELNGLRKKMRAHGCHSCPDREVHARWAERWFKLKKQNDALKAQIRSRTGAVARVFDRVTDLLLGFGYLVRDASGKLTASESGRMLRRIYGERDLLVAESLRRGLWDKLDAPSLAAMATTLVYEPRRDEGTLSERYLPRGAFLEAFDATGTLWSDLDDLEREHKLPGSEPPATGLALAMWKWAKGAPLGEVLSDADMAAGDFVRWTKQTIDLLDQLSVVADNPVAANARHAMDSIRRGIVAYSSVA
;
A
#
# COMPACT_ATOMS: atom_id res chain seq x y z
N GLY A 1 0.10 5.23 9.93
CA GLY A 1 0.63 5.94 8.83
C GLY A 1 1.11 7.35 9.11
N ALA A 2 1.47 8.05 8.05
CA ALA A 2 2.05 9.40 8.08
C ALA A 2 1.23 10.41 8.91
N VAL A 3 -0.09 10.32 8.87
CA VAL A 3 -0.99 11.23 9.63
C VAL A 3 -0.76 11.15 11.14
N TRP A 4 -0.62 9.96 11.71
CA TRP A 4 -0.35 9.80 13.15
C TRP A 4 1.00 10.37 13.54
N GLU A 5 2.01 10.18 12.71
CA GLU A 5 3.34 10.71 12.91
C GLU A 5 3.32 12.24 12.93
N GLU A 6 2.63 12.86 11.95
CA GLU A 6 2.42 14.30 11.91
C GLU A 6 1.71 14.82 13.17
N VAL A 7 0.64 14.16 13.60
CA VAL A 7 -0.08 14.53 14.82
C VAL A 7 0.84 14.45 16.05
N ILE A 8 1.59 13.37 16.18
CA ILE A 8 2.47 13.14 17.36
C ILE A 8 3.55 14.22 17.49
N ILE A 9 4.20 14.60 16.38
CA ILE A 9 5.28 15.62 16.41
C ILE A 9 4.75 17.05 16.61
N HIS A 10 3.47 17.30 16.31
CA HIS A 10 2.87 18.64 16.42
C HIS A 10 2.08 18.88 17.70
N LEU A 11 1.66 17.83 18.39
CA LEU A 11 0.88 17.98 19.63
C LEU A 11 1.71 18.68 20.73
N PRO A 12 1.12 19.62 21.46
CA PRO A 12 1.76 20.23 22.64
C PRO A 12 2.22 19.17 23.64
N GLN A 13 3.36 19.40 24.29
CA GLN A 13 3.94 18.46 25.28
C GLN A 13 2.98 18.20 26.48
N THR A 14 2.07 19.12 26.73
CA THR A 14 1.04 18.99 27.80
C THR A 14 -0.04 17.95 27.49
N VAL A 15 -0.20 17.56 26.23
CA VAL A 15 -1.17 16.54 25.82
C VAL A 15 -0.58 15.16 26.09
N ARG A 16 -1.21 14.38 26.96
CA ARG A 16 -0.84 12.98 27.21
C ARG A 16 -1.39 12.09 26.11
N MET A 17 -0.62 11.07 25.74
CA MET A 17 -0.99 10.15 24.66
C MET A 17 -1.05 8.72 25.18
N VAL A 18 -2.05 7.98 24.73
CA VAL A 18 -2.12 6.53 24.86
C VAL A 18 -2.21 5.94 23.45
N SER A 19 -1.19 5.19 23.05
CA SER A 19 -1.13 4.56 21.75
C SER A 19 -1.45 3.07 21.86
N LEU A 20 -2.46 2.61 21.14
CA LEU A 20 -2.85 1.21 21.08
C LEU A 20 -2.54 0.64 19.70
N SER A 21 -1.85 -0.49 19.65
CA SER A 21 -1.53 -1.17 18.40
C SER A 21 -1.67 -2.68 18.54
N ALA A 22 -1.89 -3.36 17.41
CA ALA A 22 -1.68 -4.80 17.34
C ALA A 22 -0.18 -5.14 17.51
N THR A 23 0.16 -6.43 17.54
CA THR A 23 1.55 -6.89 17.68
C THR A 23 2.44 -6.36 16.56
N VAL A 24 3.41 -5.54 16.92
CA VAL A 24 4.44 -4.95 16.03
C VAL A 24 5.80 -5.48 16.44
N SER A 25 6.66 -5.88 15.49
CA SER A 25 7.98 -6.44 15.82
C SER A 25 8.96 -5.40 16.32
N ASN A 26 8.74 -4.12 15.98
CA ASN A 26 9.58 -3.00 16.37
C ASN A 26 8.87 -2.03 17.35
N ALA A 27 8.05 -2.58 18.25
CA ALA A 27 7.37 -1.78 19.27
C ALA A 27 8.35 -0.98 20.16
N GLU A 28 9.49 -1.57 20.49
CA GLU A 28 10.56 -0.89 21.25
C GLU A 28 11.15 0.28 20.45
N GLU A 29 11.43 0.09 19.15
CA GLU A 29 11.91 1.17 18.28
C GLU A 29 10.93 2.34 18.22
N PHE A 30 9.64 2.05 18.11
CA PHE A 30 8.60 3.06 18.12
C PHE A 30 8.50 3.74 19.48
N GLY A 31 8.64 2.99 20.56
CA GLY A 31 8.70 3.50 21.94
C GLY A 31 9.89 4.41 22.19
N ASP A 32 11.09 4.02 21.71
CA ASP A 32 12.30 4.85 21.78
C ASP A 32 12.09 6.19 21.07
N TRP A 33 11.43 6.18 19.90
CA TRP A 33 11.09 7.39 19.19
C TRP A 33 10.07 8.24 19.97
N LEU A 34 9.01 7.64 20.52
CA LEU A 34 8.02 8.36 21.34
C LEU A 34 8.69 9.00 22.56
N GLN A 35 9.60 8.28 23.24
CA GLN A 35 10.36 8.81 24.36
C GLN A 35 11.25 9.99 23.94
N ALA A 36 11.90 9.91 22.78
CA ALA A 36 12.71 11.00 22.25
C ALA A 36 11.88 12.27 21.92
N VAL A 37 10.65 12.10 21.43
CA VAL A 37 9.77 13.20 20.98
C VAL A 37 8.87 13.73 22.10
N ARG A 38 8.35 12.84 22.96
CA ARG A 38 7.30 13.16 23.95
C ARG A 38 7.77 13.10 25.40
N GLY A 39 8.98 12.62 25.67
CA GLY A 39 9.47 12.38 27.04
C GLY A 39 9.03 11.02 27.59
N ASP A 40 8.89 10.92 28.90
CA ASP A 40 8.60 9.66 29.59
C ASP A 40 7.50 8.85 28.88
N THR A 41 7.89 7.68 28.41
CA THR A 41 7.02 6.79 27.64
C THR A 41 7.17 5.36 28.16
N ASP A 42 6.08 4.78 28.60
CA ASP A 42 6.01 3.38 29.00
C ASP A 42 5.59 2.52 27.81
N VAL A 43 6.44 1.58 27.41
CA VAL A 43 6.15 0.62 26.36
C VAL A 43 5.66 -0.68 26.99
N ILE A 44 4.37 -0.95 26.90
CA ILE A 44 3.77 -2.17 27.44
C ILE A 44 3.55 -3.15 26.31
N VAL A 45 4.27 -4.25 26.31
CA VAL A 45 4.12 -5.35 25.34
C VAL A 45 3.48 -6.53 26.04
N SER A 46 2.33 -6.99 25.52
CA SER A 46 1.67 -8.21 25.97
C SER A 46 1.52 -9.18 24.81
N GLU A 47 2.01 -10.39 24.99
CA GLU A 47 1.85 -11.49 24.04
C GLU A 47 0.68 -12.42 24.39
N GLU A 48 0.03 -12.16 25.51
CA GLU A 48 -1.12 -12.94 25.97
C GLU A 48 -2.35 -12.67 25.10
N ARG A 49 -2.87 -13.73 24.52
CA ARG A 49 -4.12 -13.69 23.78
C ARG A 49 -5.28 -13.97 24.74
N PRO A 50 -6.28 -13.03 24.87
CA PRO A 50 -7.39 -13.20 25.81
C PRO A 50 -8.23 -14.45 25.58
N VAL A 51 -8.35 -14.90 24.32
CA VAL A 51 -9.02 -16.13 23.92
C VAL A 51 -8.01 -16.95 23.11
N PRO A 52 -7.65 -18.19 23.53
CA PRO A 52 -6.74 -19.05 22.78
C PRO A 52 -7.19 -19.28 21.34
N LEU A 53 -6.26 -19.46 20.41
CA LEU A 53 -6.54 -19.70 19.00
C LEU A 53 -6.15 -21.12 18.61
N GLU A 54 -7.16 -21.89 18.28
CA GLU A 54 -6.98 -23.21 17.64
C GLU A 54 -6.83 -23.04 16.13
N GLN A 55 -5.80 -23.64 15.57
CA GLN A 55 -5.46 -23.47 14.15
C GLN A 55 -5.64 -24.79 13.40
N HIS A 56 -6.47 -24.74 12.35
CA HIS A 56 -6.86 -25.90 11.57
C HIS A 56 -6.62 -25.68 10.09
N VAL A 57 -6.51 -26.78 9.36
CA VAL A 57 -6.52 -26.83 7.90
C VAL A 57 -7.73 -27.65 7.45
N LEU A 58 -8.52 -27.09 6.56
CA LEU A 58 -9.64 -27.80 5.93
C LEU A 58 -9.16 -28.54 4.69
N ALA A 59 -8.98 -29.83 4.81
CA ALA A 59 -8.53 -30.71 3.73
C ALA A 59 -9.54 -31.83 3.46
N ARG A 60 -9.95 -32.00 2.21
CA ARG A 60 -10.88 -33.06 1.77
C ARG A 60 -12.19 -33.10 2.59
N GLY A 61 -12.73 -31.94 2.93
CA GLY A 61 -13.97 -31.82 3.72
C GLY A 61 -13.83 -32.10 5.22
N ARG A 62 -12.60 -32.23 5.72
CA ARG A 62 -12.32 -32.47 7.15
C ARG A 62 -11.41 -31.39 7.71
N MET A 63 -11.68 -30.97 8.94
CA MET A 63 -10.79 -30.12 9.71
C MET A 63 -9.70 -30.98 10.36
N VAL A 64 -8.45 -30.62 10.10
CA VAL A 64 -7.23 -31.23 10.64
C VAL A 64 -6.45 -30.14 11.36
N ASP A 65 -5.96 -30.41 12.57
CA ASP A 65 -5.17 -29.44 13.32
C ASP A 65 -3.87 -29.13 12.58
N LEU A 66 -3.49 -27.84 12.54
CA LEU A 66 -2.25 -27.40 11.88
C LEU A 66 -1.01 -27.93 12.62
N PHE A 67 -1.06 -27.90 13.94
CA PHE A 67 0.03 -28.37 14.80
C PHE A 67 -0.28 -29.73 15.42
N ASP A 68 0.79 -30.48 15.71
CA ASP A 68 0.68 -31.79 16.37
C ASP A 68 0.35 -31.60 17.86
N SER A 69 -0.82 -32.07 18.26
CA SER A 69 -1.31 -32.04 19.66
C SER A 69 -0.87 -33.25 20.47
N SER A 70 -0.18 -34.21 19.88
CA SER A 70 0.24 -35.49 20.52
C SER A 70 1.50 -35.33 21.36
N GLY A 71 1.54 -34.40 22.32
CA GLY A 71 2.70 -34.29 23.22
C GLY A 71 2.50 -33.27 24.33
N VAL A 72 3.16 -33.50 25.48
CA VAL A 72 3.07 -32.73 26.75
C VAL A 72 3.60 -31.27 26.64
N ALA A 73 4.15 -30.87 25.50
CA ALA A 73 4.58 -29.52 25.23
C ALA A 73 3.92 -29.05 23.93
N ALA A 74 3.29 -27.87 23.97
CA ALA A 74 2.82 -27.16 22.79
C ALA A 74 3.98 -27.00 21.79
N THR A 75 4.12 -27.95 20.88
CA THR A 75 5.17 -27.94 19.86
C THR A 75 4.61 -27.23 18.64
N ASN A 76 5.30 -26.22 18.14
CA ASN A 76 5.03 -25.62 16.81
C ASN A 76 5.35 -26.62 15.66
N ARG A 77 5.23 -27.90 15.92
CA ARG A 77 5.49 -28.96 14.96
C ARG A 77 4.24 -29.19 14.11
N VAL A 78 4.43 -29.14 12.81
CA VAL A 78 3.35 -29.39 11.86
C VAL A 78 2.78 -30.78 12.01
N ASN A 79 1.48 -30.91 11.92
CA ASN A 79 0.76 -32.18 11.96
C ASN A 79 1.27 -33.13 10.83
N PRO A 80 1.72 -34.36 11.17
CA PRO A 80 2.22 -35.31 10.18
C PRO A 80 1.22 -35.66 9.07
N GLU A 81 -0.08 -35.64 9.35
CA GLU A 81 -1.14 -35.87 8.36
C GLU A 81 -1.07 -34.88 7.22
N LEU A 82 -0.87 -33.58 7.52
CA LEU A 82 -0.75 -32.51 6.53
C LEU A 82 0.53 -32.67 5.67
N VAL A 83 1.62 -33.13 6.29
CA VAL A 83 2.87 -33.39 5.56
C VAL A 83 2.70 -34.57 4.58
N GLN A 84 1.92 -35.60 4.97
CA GLN A 84 1.61 -36.71 4.08
C GLN A 84 0.70 -36.30 2.92
N LEU A 85 -0.31 -35.44 3.17
CA LEU A 85 -1.17 -34.89 2.14
C LEU A 85 -0.38 -34.09 1.09
N ALA A 86 0.59 -33.28 1.50
CA ALA A 86 1.46 -32.53 0.61
C ALA A 86 2.32 -33.43 -0.28
N LYS A 87 2.86 -34.51 0.28
CA LYS A 87 3.66 -35.52 -0.46
C LYS A 87 2.82 -36.34 -1.45
N GLY A 88 1.57 -36.65 -1.10
CA GLY A 88 0.63 -37.37 -1.97
C GLY A 88 0.23 -36.60 -3.22
N GLY A 89 0.01 -35.27 -3.10
CA GLY A 89 -0.28 -34.37 -4.22
C GLY A 89 0.87 -34.25 -5.23
N SER A 90 2.12 -34.26 -4.74
CA SER A 90 3.33 -34.13 -5.59
C SER A 90 3.54 -35.38 -6.49
N ARG A 91 3.09 -36.55 -6.08
CA ARG A 91 3.21 -37.78 -6.89
C ARG A 91 2.29 -37.79 -8.11
N SER A 92 1.17 -37.11 -8.07
CA SER A 92 0.21 -37.01 -9.20
C SER A 92 0.72 -36.13 -10.35
N ILE A 93 1.59 -35.17 -10.08
CA ILE A 93 2.14 -34.26 -11.09
C ILE A 93 3.31 -34.88 -11.86
N ASN A 94 4.12 -35.75 -11.22
CA ASN A 94 5.31 -36.36 -11.83
C ASN A 94 5.07 -37.66 -12.60
N SER A 95 3.86 -38.22 -12.60
CA SER A 95 3.57 -39.49 -13.31
C SER A 95 3.14 -39.31 -14.79
N ARG A 96 3.17 -38.12 -15.36
CA ARG A 96 2.79 -37.86 -16.77
C ARG A 96 3.96 -37.57 -17.70
N SER A 97 5.12 -38.10 -17.45
CA SER A 97 6.26 -38.01 -18.38
C SER A 97 6.90 -39.38 -18.59
N THR A 98 6.21 -40.32 -19.24
CA THR A 98 6.87 -41.41 -19.98
C THR A 98 6.01 -41.85 -21.16
N ARG A 99 6.52 -41.52 -22.32
CA ARG A 99 6.52 -42.19 -23.65
C ARG A 99 5.42 -43.20 -24.01
N GLY A 100 4.61 -42.80 -25.01
CA GLY A 100 4.50 -43.47 -26.29
C GLY A 100 3.86 -44.85 -26.37
N ARG A 101 2.71 -44.89 -27.02
CA ARG A 101 2.50 -45.79 -28.18
C ARG A 101 1.14 -45.46 -28.81
N ARG A 102 1.17 -45.33 -30.14
CA ARG A 102 0.00 -45.22 -31.02
C ARG A 102 -0.90 -46.47 -30.85
N GLY A 103 -2.20 -46.22 -30.65
CA GLY A 103 -3.24 -47.22 -30.76
C GLY A 103 -4.56 -46.48 -30.98
N HIS A 104 -5.12 -46.56 -32.19
CA HIS A 104 -6.47 -46.20 -32.51
C HIS A 104 -7.40 -47.08 -31.67
N ASP A 105 -8.32 -46.44 -30.89
CA ASP A 105 -9.68 -47.00 -30.84
C ASP A 105 -10.72 -45.92 -30.41
N ARG A 106 -11.91 -46.11 -30.90
CA ARG A 106 -13.04 -45.23 -30.84
C ARG A 106 -13.81 -45.37 -29.54
N GLY A 107 -14.36 -44.28 -29.05
CA GLY A 107 -15.54 -44.27 -28.19
C GLY A 107 -15.29 -44.44 -26.71
N GLY A 108 -15.32 -43.36 -25.96
CA GLY A 108 -15.31 -43.41 -24.51
C GLY A 108 -15.55 -42.01 -23.92
N PHE A 109 -16.72 -41.82 -23.39
CA PHE A 109 -17.21 -40.78 -22.50
C PHE A 109 -16.18 -39.82 -21.98
N ASN A 110 -16.39 -38.54 -22.23
CA ASN A 110 -15.77 -37.40 -21.56
C ASN A 110 -15.90 -37.56 -20.03
N GLN A 111 -14.88 -38.07 -19.36
CA GLN A 111 -14.68 -37.79 -17.95
C GLN A 111 -14.20 -36.33 -17.84
N PRO A 112 -14.87 -35.48 -17.06
CA PRO A 112 -14.38 -34.14 -16.82
C PRO A 112 -13.01 -34.27 -16.15
N SER A 113 -12.01 -33.61 -16.74
CA SER A 113 -10.70 -33.38 -16.12
C SER A 113 -10.92 -32.93 -14.68
N ALA A 114 -10.19 -33.49 -13.72
CA ALA A 114 -10.21 -33.11 -12.32
C ALA A 114 -10.02 -31.57 -12.22
N SER A 115 -11.13 -30.87 -12.23
CA SER A 115 -11.17 -29.44 -11.95
C SER A 115 -10.65 -29.28 -10.52
N ALA A 116 -9.69 -28.41 -10.33
CA ALA A 116 -9.26 -27.94 -9.01
C ALA A 116 -10.50 -27.87 -8.12
N HIS A 117 -10.51 -28.59 -7.00
CA HIS A 117 -11.67 -28.67 -6.11
C HIS A 117 -12.09 -27.26 -5.70
N LYS A 118 -13.10 -26.72 -6.38
CA LYS A 118 -13.70 -25.44 -6.03
C LYS A 118 -14.29 -25.61 -4.63
N LEU A 119 -13.88 -24.74 -3.70
CA LEU A 119 -14.37 -24.75 -2.32
C LEU A 119 -15.90 -24.73 -2.33
N ASP A 120 -16.53 -25.75 -1.76
CA ASP A 120 -17.96 -25.73 -1.48
C ASP A 120 -18.21 -24.98 -0.16
N ARG A 121 -18.44 -23.67 -0.29
CA ARG A 121 -18.67 -22.78 0.85
C ARG A 121 -19.92 -23.15 1.66
N SER A 122 -20.93 -23.69 1.00
CA SER A 122 -22.15 -24.12 1.67
C SER A 122 -21.89 -25.33 2.57
N ALA A 123 -21.10 -26.29 2.10
CA ALA A 123 -20.68 -27.43 2.91
C ALA A 123 -19.80 -27.00 4.10
N VAL A 124 -18.92 -26.00 3.90
CA VAL A 124 -18.09 -25.46 5.01
C VAL A 124 -18.98 -24.75 6.05
N VAL A 125 -19.91 -23.90 5.62
CA VAL A 125 -20.85 -23.23 6.53
C VAL A 125 -21.66 -24.26 7.33
N ALA A 126 -22.22 -25.28 6.67
CA ALA A 126 -22.97 -26.35 7.31
C ALA A 126 -22.11 -27.16 8.30
N MET A 127 -20.85 -27.44 7.96
CA MET A 127 -19.90 -28.11 8.85
C MET A 127 -19.61 -27.29 10.11
N LEU A 128 -19.38 -25.96 9.94
CA LEU A 128 -19.14 -25.06 11.08
C LEU A 128 -20.37 -24.94 11.97
N ASP A 129 -21.56 -24.86 11.38
CA ASP A 129 -22.83 -24.85 12.13
C ASP A 129 -23.01 -26.14 12.93
N GLY A 130 -22.85 -27.29 12.29
CA GLY A 130 -22.96 -28.60 12.96
C GLY A 130 -21.93 -28.84 14.07
N LYS A 131 -20.81 -28.11 14.05
CA LYS A 131 -19.77 -28.12 15.11
C LYS A 131 -19.93 -27.01 16.14
N ASN A 132 -20.97 -26.19 16.06
CA ASN A 132 -21.16 -24.98 16.89
C ASN A 132 -19.99 -23.97 16.78
N LEU A 133 -19.40 -23.83 15.60
CA LEU A 133 -18.27 -22.93 15.34
C LEU A 133 -18.69 -21.61 14.67
N LEU A 134 -19.99 -21.33 14.56
CA LEU A 134 -20.51 -20.03 14.13
C LEU A 134 -20.62 -19.07 15.34
N PRO A 135 -20.58 -17.74 15.12
CA PRO A 135 -20.46 -17.04 13.86
C PRO A 135 -19.05 -17.12 13.26
N ALA A 136 -18.99 -17.09 11.94
CA ALA A 136 -17.73 -17.20 11.21
C ALA A 136 -17.53 -16.04 10.20
N ILE A 137 -16.28 -15.61 10.03
CA ILE A 137 -15.86 -14.69 8.98
C ILE A 137 -14.98 -15.45 7.99
N PHE A 138 -15.37 -15.44 6.70
CA PHE A 138 -14.62 -16.02 5.61
C PHE A 138 -13.87 -14.90 4.89
N PHE A 139 -12.55 -14.89 4.94
CA PHE A 139 -11.75 -13.93 4.21
C PHE A 139 -11.49 -14.41 2.79
N ILE A 140 -12.07 -13.64 1.84
CA ILE A 140 -11.94 -13.84 0.40
C ILE A 140 -11.32 -12.56 -0.17
N PHE A 141 -10.09 -12.64 -0.71
CA PHE A 141 -9.39 -11.46 -1.24
C PHE A 141 -9.92 -11.03 -2.61
N SER A 142 -11.26 -11.00 -2.75
CA SER A 142 -11.98 -10.60 -3.96
C SER A 142 -13.39 -10.15 -3.61
N ARG A 143 -13.77 -8.94 -3.98
CA ARG A 143 -15.14 -8.39 -3.78
C ARG A 143 -16.18 -9.25 -4.48
N VAL A 144 -15.97 -9.50 -5.77
CA VAL A 144 -16.83 -10.39 -6.57
C VAL A 144 -16.90 -11.80 -5.97
N GLY A 145 -15.77 -12.27 -5.40
CA GLY A 145 -15.71 -13.54 -4.69
C GLY A 145 -16.61 -13.57 -3.45
N CYS A 146 -16.73 -12.47 -2.72
CA CYS A 146 -17.62 -12.35 -1.55
C CYS A 146 -19.10 -12.46 -1.97
N ASP A 147 -19.52 -11.71 -2.99
CA ASP A 147 -20.89 -11.76 -3.51
C ASP A 147 -21.23 -13.15 -4.08
N GLN A 148 -20.30 -13.75 -4.83
CA GLN A 148 -20.47 -15.11 -5.34
C GLN A 148 -20.57 -16.15 -4.22
N ALA A 149 -19.90 -15.94 -3.09
CA ALA A 149 -19.99 -16.82 -1.94
C ALA A 149 -21.39 -16.80 -1.33
N VAL A 150 -21.95 -15.60 -1.12
CA VAL A 150 -23.33 -15.45 -0.64
C VAL A 150 -24.29 -16.16 -1.58
N ARG A 151 -24.21 -15.90 -2.89
CA ARG A 151 -25.05 -16.56 -3.92
C ARG A 151 -24.92 -18.07 -3.90
N GLN A 152 -23.72 -18.62 -3.72
CA GLN A 152 -23.50 -20.05 -3.62
C GLN A 152 -24.23 -20.66 -2.43
N VAL A 153 -24.12 -20.02 -1.27
CA VAL A 153 -24.77 -20.46 -0.01
C VAL A 153 -26.30 -20.37 -0.12
N LEU A 154 -26.82 -19.27 -0.71
CA LEU A 154 -28.25 -19.11 -0.95
C LEU A 154 -28.82 -20.18 -1.89
N ARG A 155 -28.13 -20.47 -3.02
CA ARG A 155 -28.54 -21.51 -3.98
C ARG A 155 -28.51 -22.91 -3.38
N ALA A 156 -27.63 -23.17 -2.43
CA ALA A 156 -27.58 -24.45 -1.70
C ALA A 156 -28.70 -24.60 -0.66
N GLY A 157 -29.54 -23.56 -0.48
CA GLY A 157 -30.65 -23.61 0.46
C GLY A 157 -30.26 -23.49 1.93
N VAL A 158 -29.04 -23.11 2.24
CA VAL A 158 -28.58 -22.95 3.61
C VAL A 158 -29.38 -21.84 4.30
N ARG A 159 -29.80 -22.12 5.51
CA ARG A 159 -30.54 -21.18 6.38
C ARG A 159 -30.05 -21.33 7.81
N LEU A 160 -29.51 -20.25 8.36
CA LEU A 160 -28.92 -20.20 9.70
C LEU A 160 -29.81 -19.46 10.71
N THR A 161 -30.98 -18.96 10.25
CA THR A 161 -31.88 -18.13 11.05
C THR A 161 -33.23 -18.82 11.29
N GLU A 162 -33.80 -18.56 12.44
CA GLU A 162 -35.16 -18.91 12.78
C GLU A 162 -36.18 -17.86 12.29
N ALA A 163 -37.50 -18.15 12.42
CA ALA A 163 -38.53 -17.24 11.93
C ALA A 163 -38.51 -15.88 12.65
N HIS A 164 -38.42 -15.87 13.97
CA HIS A 164 -38.36 -14.63 14.75
C HIS A 164 -37.11 -13.79 14.47
N GLU A 165 -35.93 -14.45 14.21
CA GLU A 165 -34.71 -13.76 13.84
C GLU A 165 -34.86 -13.04 12.47
N ARG A 166 -35.57 -13.65 11.52
CA ARG A 166 -35.87 -13.04 10.23
C ARG A 166 -36.76 -11.81 10.35
N ASP A 167 -37.77 -11.86 11.18
CA ASP A 167 -38.65 -10.73 11.41
C ASP A 167 -37.89 -9.56 12.05
N GLU A 168 -36.99 -9.85 12.99
CA GLU A 168 -36.10 -8.85 13.59
C GLU A 168 -35.15 -8.24 12.55
N ILE A 169 -34.54 -9.08 11.68
CA ILE A 169 -33.67 -8.62 10.59
C ILE A 169 -34.43 -7.67 9.66
N ARG A 170 -35.65 -8.03 9.23
CA ARG A 170 -36.47 -7.15 8.38
C ARG A 170 -36.74 -5.82 9.02
N ALA A 171 -37.15 -5.81 10.28
CA ALA A 171 -37.46 -4.58 11.01
C ALA A 171 -36.22 -3.65 11.07
N ILE A 172 -35.03 -4.20 11.35
CA ILE A 172 -33.80 -3.43 11.38
C ILE A 172 -33.44 -2.88 9.99
N VAL A 173 -33.52 -3.72 8.97
CA VAL A 173 -33.21 -3.32 7.59
C VAL A 173 -34.18 -2.25 7.08
N GLU A 174 -35.48 -2.40 7.31
CA GLU A 174 -36.49 -1.41 6.94
C GLU A 174 -36.24 -0.06 7.65
N ASP A 175 -35.94 -0.06 8.92
CA ASP A 175 -35.62 1.17 9.66
C ASP A 175 -34.36 1.85 9.12
N ARG A 176 -33.30 1.07 8.91
CA ARG A 176 -32.00 1.59 8.43
C ARG A 176 -32.04 2.03 6.97
N CYS A 177 -32.83 1.39 6.12
CA CYS A 177 -32.88 1.66 4.69
C CYS A 177 -34.09 2.53 4.24
N ARG A 178 -34.90 3.01 5.17
CA ARG A 178 -36.15 3.75 4.88
C ARG A 178 -35.99 5.00 4.03
N THR A 179 -34.78 5.59 3.96
CA THR A 179 -34.51 6.79 3.18
C THR A 179 -33.91 6.51 1.81
N LEU A 180 -33.68 5.24 1.46
CA LEU A 180 -33.28 4.85 0.11
C LEU A 180 -34.44 5.03 -0.87
N LEU A 181 -34.13 5.51 -2.06
CA LEU A 181 -35.12 5.66 -3.13
C LEU A 181 -35.49 4.29 -3.71
N ASP A 182 -36.78 4.04 -3.93
CA ASP A 182 -37.25 2.77 -4.50
C ASP A 182 -36.60 2.45 -5.84
N GLU A 183 -36.34 3.46 -6.66
CA GLU A 183 -35.67 3.32 -7.97
C GLU A 183 -34.22 2.85 -7.87
N ASP A 184 -33.55 3.10 -6.74
CA ASP A 184 -32.15 2.71 -6.51
C ASP A 184 -32.03 1.28 -5.96
N LEU A 185 -33.08 0.70 -5.35
CA LEU A 185 -33.02 -0.60 -4.67
C LEU A 185 -32.57 -1.72 -5.60
N ALA A 186 -33.09 -1.76 -6.82
CA ALA A 186 -32.73 -2.79 -7.80
C ALA A 186 -31.25 -2.66 -8.23
N VAL A 187 -30.78 -1.44 -8.46
CA VAL A 187 -29.39 -1.14 -8.85
C VAL A 187 -28.40 -1.51 -7.75
N LEU A 188 -28.81 -1.31 -6.49
CA LEU A 188 -28.01 -1.65 -5.31
C LEU A 188 -27.99 -3.15 -4.98
N GLY A 189 -28.82 -3.97 -5.66
CA GLY A 189 -28.96 -5.39 -5.34
C GLY A 189 -29.63 -5.64 -3.99
N TYR A 190 -30.47 -4.72 -3.53
CA TYR A 190 -31.09 -4.71 -2.20
C TYR A 190 -31.82 -6.03 -1.88
N TRP A 191 -32.59 -6.56 -2.80
CA TRP A 191 -33.41 -7.76 -2.55
C TRP A 191 -32.57 -9.02 -2.36
N GLU A 192 -31.50 -9.20 -3.13
CA GLU A 192 -30.56 -10.32 -2.95
C GLU A 192 -29.77 -10.18 -1.64
N TRP A 193 -29.36 -8.95 -1.30
CA TRP A 193 -28.69 -8.65 -0.05
C TRP A 193 -29.61 -8.92 1.15
N LEU A 194 -30.88 -8.47 1.12
CA LEU A 194 -31.87 -8.73 2.17
C LEU A 194 -32.13 -10.23 2.34
N GLU A 195 -32.30 -10.97 1.24
CA GLU A 195 -32.48 -12.43 1.29
C GLU A 195 -31.29 -13.12 1.98
N GLY A 196 -30.07 -12.68 1.71
CA GLY A 196 -28.88 -13.16 2.39
C GLY A 196 -28.92 -12.92 3.89
N LEU A 197 -29.25 -11.70 4.31
CA LEU A 197 -29.39 -11.33 5.73
C LEU A 197 -30.45 -12.17 6.44
N GLU A 198 -31.64 -12.34 5.83
CA GLU A 198 -32.72 -13.16 6.36
C GLU A 198 -32.34 -14.63 6.57
N ARG A 199 -31.35 -15.11 5.81
CA ARG A 199 -30.80 -16.46 5.97
C ARG A 199 -29.56 -16.52 6.87
N GLY A 200 -29.14 -15.38 7.45
CA GLY A 200 -28.01 -15.28 8.35
C GLY A 200 -26.65 -15.22 7.65
N VAL A 201 -26.61 -14.81 6.36
CA VAL A 201 -25.42 -14.80 5.52
C VAL A 201 -25.25 -13.43 4.88
N ALA A 202 -24.04 -12.87 4.87
CA ALA A 202 -23.77 -11.59 4.26
C ALA A 202 -22.38 -11.53 3.59
N ALA A 203 -22.25 -10.63 2.60
CA ALA A 203 -20.96 -10.12 2.15
C ALA A 203 -20.57 -8.86 2.91
N HIS A 204 -19.26 -8.58 3.02
CA HIS A 204 -18.73 -7.35 3.58
C HIS A 204 -17.44 -6.91 2.87
N HIS A 205 -17.52 -5.89 2.04
CA HIS A 205 -16.37 -5.38 1.28
C HIS A 205 -16.54 -3.90 0.90
N ALA A 206 -15.46 -3.26 0.49
CA ALA A 206 -15.42 -1.83 0.20
C ALA A 206 -16.32 -1.37 -0.97
N GLY A 207 -16.74 -2.29 -1.85
CA GLY A 207 -17.68 -1.98 -2.94
C GLY A 207 -19.13 -1.86 -2.51
N MET A 208 -19.47 -2.26 -1.29
CA MET A 208 -20.82 -2.13 -0.74
C MET A 208 -21.09 -0.71 -0.26
N LEU A 209 -22.35 -0.32 -0.30
CA LEU A 209 -22.80 0.94 0.30
C LEU A 209 -22.41 0.97 1.78
N PRO A 210 -21.86 2.06 2.33
CA PRO A 210 -21.48 2.14 3.75
C PRO A 210 -22.58 1.71 4.68
N ALA A 211 -23.80 2.18 4.49
CA ALA A 211 -24.95 1.80 5.32
C ALA A 211 -25.28 0.31 5.27
N PHE A 212 -25.08 -0.36 4.14
CA PHE A 212 -25.26 -1.81 4.05
C PHE A 212 -24.21 -2.56 4.88
N LYS A 213 -22.98 -2.07 4.91
CA LYS A 213 -21.92 -2.63 5.76
C LYS A 213 -22.25 -2.47 7.23
N GLU A 214 -22.71 -1.28 7.64
CA GLU A 214 -23.12 -1.00 9.03
C GLU A 214 -24.25 -1.90 9.48
N VAL A 215 -25.25 -2.15 8.62
CA VAL A 215 -26.32 -3.11 8.91
C VAL A 215 -25.77 -4.52 9.09
N VAL A 216 -24.85 -4.97 8.20
CA VAL A 216 -24.21 -6.29 8.35
C VAL A 216 -23.46 -6.38 9.68
N GLU A 217 -22.73 -5.34 10.05
CA GLU A 217 -21.96 -5.26 11.30
C GLU A 217 -22.89 -5.32 12.52
N GLU A 218 -23.99 -4.56 12.52
CA GLU A 218 -25.00 -4.58 13.58
C GLU A 218 -25.64 -5.98 13.73
N LEU A 219 -26.10 -6.57 12.61
CA LEU A 219 -26.74 -7.88 12.63
C LEU A 219 -25.77 -9.00 13.06
N PHE A 220 -24.49 -8.88 12.70
CA PHE A 220 -23.47 -9.82 13.15
C PHE A 220 -23.20 -9.71 14.66
N GLN A 221 -23.11 -8.49 15.19
CA GLN A 221 -22.96 -8.25 16.62
C GLN A 221 -24.16 -8.78 17.41
N ARG A 222 -25.37 -8.67 16.86
CA ARG A 222 -26.60 -9.24 17.42
C ARG A 222 -26.72 -10.75 17.23
N LYS A 223 -25.76 -11.41 16.57
CA LYS A 223 -25.74 -12.84 16.24
C LYS A 223 -26.87 -13.29 15.29
N LEU A 224 -27.50 -12.36 14.59
CA LEU A 224 -28.52 -12.60 13.57
C LEU A 224 -27.89 -13.04 12.24
N VAL A 225 -26.84 -12.37 11.80
CA VAL A 225 -25.95 -12.84 10.73
C VAL A 225 -24.86 -13.71 11.34
N LYS A 226 -24.71 -14.94 10.84
CA LYS A 226 -23.85 -15.98 11.42
C LYS A 226 -22.68 -16.38 10.51
N ALA A 227 -22.73 -16.03 9.21
CA ALA A 227 -21.63 -16.23 8.28
C ALA A 227 -21.42 -14.97 7.41
N VAL A 228 -20.21 -14.41 7.44
CA VAL A 228 -19.85 -13.22 6.67
C VAL A 228 -18.68 -13.55 5.75
N PHE A 229 -18.84 -13.23 4.46
CA PHE A 229 -17.80 -13.33 3.44
C PHE A 229 -17.20 -11.94 3.20
N ALA A 230 -15.94 -11.75 3.55
CA ALA A 230 -15.32 -10.44 3.61
C ALA A 230 -13.97 -10.35 2.91
N THR A 231 -13.62 -9.12 2.52
CA THR A 231 -12.25 -8.78 2.12
C THR A 231 -11.41 -8.38 3.34
N GLU A 232 -10.09 -8.25 3.17
CA GLU A 232 -9.15 -7.89 4.25
C GLU A 232 -9.51 -6.59 4.99
N THR A 233 -10.26 -5.70 4.34
CA THR A 233 -10.69 -4.42 4.94
C THR A 233 -11.51 -4.58 6.21
N LEU A 234 -12.23 -5.69 6.38
CA LEU A 234 -12.96 -6.00 7.61
C LEU A 234 -12.03 -6.21 8.81
N ALA A 235 -10.80 -6.65 8.58
CA ALA A 235 -9.84 -6.85 9.66
C ALA A 235 -9.29 -5.54 10.24
N LEU A 236 -9.52 -4.40 9.57
CA LEU A 236 -8.98 -3.10 9.94
C LEU A 236 -10.10 -2.18 10.46
N GLY A 237 -9.97 -1.70 11.69
CA GLY A 237 -10.79 -0.62 12.25
C GLY A 237 -12.23 -0.96 12.64
N ILE A 238 -12.70 -2.19 12.44
CA ILE A 238 -14.07 -2.60 12.78
C ILE A 238 -14.05 -3.61 13.92
N ASN A 239 -14.85 -3.39 14.95
CA ASN A 239 -15.00 -4.35 16.05
C ASN A 239 -16.05 -5.40 15.73
N MET A 240 -15.64 -6.42 14.99
CA MET A 240 -16.52 -7.51 14.55
C MET A 240 -15.82 -8.87 14.81
N PRO A 241 -15.76 -9.30 16.08
CA PRO A 241 -15.12 -10.57 16.42
C PRO A 241 -16.06 -11.75 16.12
N ALA A 242 -15.49 -12.83 15.57
CA ALA A 242 -16.18 -14.08 15.29
C ALA A 242 -15.67 -15.21 16.18
N ARG A 243 -16.38 -16.32 16.27
CA ARG A 243 -15.84 -17.54 16.88
C ARG A 243 -14.78 -18.17 15.96
N THR A 244 -15.06 -18.16 14.65
CA THR A 244 -14.20 -18.78 13.65
C THR A 244 -13.83 -17.80 12.55
N VAL A 245 -12.58 -17.88 12.07
CA VAL A 245 -12.10 -17.21 10.87
C VAL A 245 -11.68 -18.27 9.86
N VAL A 246 -12.16 -18.18 8.63
CA VAL A 246 -11.80 -19.04 7.53
C VAL A 246 -10.98 -18.27 6.50
N LEU A 247 -9.78 -18.75 6.17
CA LEU A 247 -8.92 -18.18 5.12
C LEU A 247 -9.00 -19.10 3.89
N GLU A 248 -9.65 -18.61 2.82
CA GLU A 248 -9.78 -19.41 1.59
C GLU A 248 -8.48 -19.51 0.81
N LYS A 249 -7.64 -18.47 0.89
CA LYS A 249 -6.33 -18.40 0.24
C LYS A 249 -5.33 -17.69 1.15
N LEU A 250 -4.05 -18.00 0.96
CA LEU A 250 -2.94 -17.31 1.63
C LEU A 250 -2.19 -16.35 0.69
N GLU A 251 -2.82 -16.01 -0.44
CA GLU A 251 -2.30 -15.07 -1.44
C GLU A 251 -3.36 -14.03 -1.77
N LYS A 252 -2.93 -12.80 -1.96
CA LYS A 252 -3.77 -11.67 -2.37
C LYS A 252 -3.19 -10.96 -3.59
N PHE A 253 -4.02 -10.19 -4.29
CA PHE A 253 -3.57 -9.31 -5.35
C PHE A 253 -3.23 -7.93 -4.78
N ASN A 254 -1.97 -7.48 -4.98
CA ASN A 254 -1.48 -6.20 -4.46
C ASN A 254 -1.64 -5.01 -5.44
N GLY A 255 -2.36 -5.22 -6.54
CA GLY A 255 -2.49 -4.25 -7.65
C GLY A 255 -1.57 -4.57 -8.83
N GLU A 256 -0.55 -5.39 -8.68
CA GLU A 256 0.41 -5.77 -9.72
C GLU A 256 0.48 -7.29 -9.94
N ALA A 257 0.58 -8.03 -8.84
CA ALA A 257 0.76 -9.48 -8.85
C ALA A 257 0.05 -10.14 -7.67
N ARG A 258 -0.08 -11.45 -7.72
CA ARG A 258 -0.45 -12.24 -6.54
C ARG A 258 0.75 -12.39 -5.65
N VAL A 259 0.60 -11.99 -4.39
CA VAL A 259 1.63 -12.03 -3.36
C VAL A 259 1.12 -12.82 -2.14
N PRO A 260 1.97 -13.58 -1.46
CA PRO A 260 1.62 -14.21 -0.20
C PRO A 260 1.22 -13.16 0.84
N ILE A 261 0.26 -13.50 1.72
CA ILE A 261 -0.03 -12.66 2.88
C ILE A 261 1.15 -12.69 3.85
N THR A 262 1.40 -11.55 4.47
CA THR A 262 2.46 -11.41 5.49
C THR A 262 2.02 -12.00 6.84
N PRO A 263 2.95 -12.33 7.74
CA PRO A 263 2.62 -12.75 9.11
C PRO A 263 1.77 -11.74 9.87
N GLY A 264 2.00 -10.43 9.64
CA GLY A 264 1.19 -9.37 10.23
C GLY A 264 -0.26 -9.39 9.76
N GLU A 265 -0.47 -9.54 8.45
CA GLU A 265 -1.81 -9.67 7.87
C GLU A 265 -2.50 -10.94 8.38
N TYR A 266 -1.79 -12.08 8.42
CA TYR A 266 -2.32 -13.30 8.99
C TYR A 266 -2.79 -13.10 10.44
N THR A 267 -1.98 -12.43 11.27
CA THR A 267 -2.31 -12.13 12.66
C THR A 267 -3.52 -11.19 12.77
N GLN A 268 -3.63 -10.18 11.91
CA GLN A 268 -4.78 -9.27 11.88
C GLN A 268 -6.08 -9.99 11.49
N LEU A 269 -6.03 -10.86 10.47
CA LEU A 269 -7.18 -11.63 10.01
C LEU A 269 -7.63 -12.62 11.09
N THR A 270 -6.71 -13.45 11.59
CA THR A 270 -7.00 -14.46 12.62
C THR A 270 -7.23 -13.86 14.00
N GLY A 271 -6.80 -12.62 14.22
CA GLY A 271 -7.09 -11.82 15.41
C GLY A 271 -8.58 -11.57 15.63
N ARG A 272 -9.41 -11.78 14.61
CA ARG A 272 -10.87 -11.70 14.71
C ARG A 272 -11.51 -12.95 15.30
N ALA A 273 -10.80 -14.06 15.38
CA ALA A 273 -11.31 -15.31 15.96
C ALA A 273 -11.23 -15.30 17.49
N GLY A 274 -12.28 -15.76 18.15
CA GLY A 274 -12.40 -15.79 19.61
C GLY A 274 -12.94 -14.49 20.21
N ARG A 275 -14.20 -14.53 20.68
CA ARG A 275 -14.88 -13.39 21.30
C ARG A 275 -14.58 -13.36 22.81
N ARG A 276 -13.92 -12.29 23.26
CA ARG A 276 -13.58 -12.12 24.68
C ARG A 276 -14.83 -12.16 25.56
N GLY A 277 -14.77 -12.95 26.63
CA GLY A 277 -15.90 -13.10 27.59
C GLY A 277 -17.06 -13.97 27.09
N ILE A 278 -16.97 -14.52 25.87
CA ILE A 278 -18.02 -15.38 25.28
C ILE A 278 -17.45 -16.75 24.91
N ASP A 279 -16.35 -16.76 24.15
CA ASP A 279 -15.74 -18.01 23.65
C ASP A 279 -14.60 -18.44 24.57
N VAL A 280 -14.50 -19.74 24.82
CA VAL A 280 -13.37 -20.35 25.52
C VAL A 280 -12.14 -20.40 24.61
N GLU A 281 -12.39 -20.62 23.32
CA GLU A 281 -11.38 -20.71 22.26
C GLU A 281 -11.91 -20.13 20.96
N GLY A 282 -11.03 -19.55 20.15
CA GLY A 282 -11.30 -19.13 18.78
C GLY A 282 -10.65 -20.08 17.79
N HIS A 283 -11.19 -20.13 16.57
CA HIS A 283 -10.72 -21.06 15.54
C HIS A 283 -10.27 -20.33 14.29
N SER A 284 -9.09 -20.68 13.76
CA SER A 284 -8.61 -20.29 12.44
C SER A 284 -8.59 -21.51 11.55
N VAL A 285 -9.26 -21.45 10.40
CA VAL A 285 -9.38 -22.53 9.44
C VAL A 285 -8.78 -22.10 8.11
N ILE A 286 -7.73 -22.76 7.65
CA ILE A 286 -7.10 -22.49 6.36
C ILE A 286 -7.58 -23.55 5.37
N HIS A 287 -8.12 -23.10 4.23
CA HIS A 287 -8.51 -24.04 3.17
C HIS A 287 -7.29 -24.61 2.45
N TRP A 288 -7.20 -25.95 2.40
CA TRP A 288 -6.16 -26.66 1.67
C TRP A 288 -6.24 -26.40 0.18
N GLN A 289 -5.11 -26.07 -0.43
CA GLN A 289 -4.95 -25.97 -1.88
C GLN A 289 -3.79 -26.86 -2.33
N ASP A 290 -3.89 -27.41 -3.54
CA ASP A 290 -2.79 -28.19 -4.11
C ASP A 290 -1.54 -27.31 -4.26
N GLY A 291 -0.42 -27.83 -3.72
CA GLY A 291 0.83 -27.07 -3.68
C GLY A 291 1.06 -26.27 -2.39
N LEU A 292 0.11 -26.26 -1.45
CA LEU A 292 0.30 -25.64 -0.13
C LEU A 292 1.41 -26.38 0.62
N ASP A 293 2.41 -25.62 1.11
CA ASP A 293 3.46 -26.15 1.98
C ASP A 293 3.04 -26.01 3.46
N PRO A 294 2.77 -27.12 4.17
CA PRO A 294 2.37 -27.06 5.57
C PRO A 294 3.40 -26.39 6.49
N GLN A 295 4.69 -26.48 6.16
CA GLN A 295 5.75 -25.84 6.94
C GLN A 295 5.72 -24.31 6.77
N ALA A 296 5.49 -23.85 5.54
CA ALA A 296 5.33 -22.41 5.27
C ALA A 296 4.11 -21.85 6.00
N VAL A 297 2.99 -22.58 6.01
CA VAL A 297 1.77 -22.21 6.74
C VAL A 297 2.02 -22.16 8.24
N ALA A 298 2.68 -23.16 8.80
CA ALA A 298 3.02 -23.16 10.23
C ALA A 298 3.97 -22.01 10.60
N SER A 299 4.94 -21.70 9.74
CA SER A 299 5.84 -20.54 9.91
C SER A 299 5.07 -19.22 9.88
N LEU A 300 4.11 -19.06 8.95
CA LEU A 300 3.23 -17.91 8.86
C LEU A 300 2.40 -17.75 10.14
N ALA A 301 1.81 -18.84 10.60
CA ALA A 301 0.95 -18.89 11.78
C ALA A 301 1.69 -18.71 13.12
N SER A 302 3.00 -19.03 13.16
CA SER A 302 3.84 -18.89 14.35
C SER A 302 4.48 -17.50 14.49
N ARG A 303 4.58 -16.73 13.41
CA ARG A 303 5.17 -15.37 13.42
C ARG A 303 4.08 -14.34 13.69
N ARG A 304 4.11 -13.74 14.87
CA ARG A 304 3.06 -12.82 15.34
C ARG A 304 3.30 -11.35 15.03
N SER A 305 4.45 -10.98 14.47
CA SER A 305 4.85 -9.59 14.39
C SER A 305 5.33 -9.17 12.99
N TYR A 306 5.08 -7.92 12.63
CA TYR A 306 5.61 -7.27 11.44
C TYR A 306 6.19 -5.89 11.82
N PRO A 307 7.24 -5.41 11.14
CA PRO A 307 7.83 -4.10 11.43
C PRO A 307 6.91 -2.98 10.93
N MET A 308 6.73 -1.97 11.76
CA MET A 308 6.10 -0.72 11.38
C MET A 308 7.14 0.19 10.74
N ASN A 309 6.94 0.56 9.48
CA ASN A 309 7.79 1.49 8.76
C ASN A 309 7.05 2.79 8.49
N SER A 310 7.74 3.91 8.62
CA SER A 310 7.18 5.21 8.30
C SER A 310 7.10 5.42 6.79
N SER A 311 5.98 6.04 6.36
CA SER A 311 5.77 6.59 5.01
C SER A 311 5.67 8.12 5.01
N PHE A 312 6.07 8.76 6.10
CA PHE A 312 5.96 10.20 6.28
C PHE A 312 6.85 10.99 5.30
N ARG A 313 6.25 12.01 4.67
CA ARG A 313 6.93 12.94 3.77
C ARG A 313 6.35 14.34 3.92
N PRO A 314 7.18 15.40 3.94
CA PRO A 314 6.68 16.76 3.89
C PRO A 314 5.92 17.04 2.59
N THR A 315 4.68 17.59 2.71
CA THR A 315 3.86 18.08 1.59
C THR A 315 4.00 19.59 1.45
N TYR A 316 3.50 20.16 0.36
CA TYR A 316 3.54 21.61 0.15
C TYR A 316 2.68 22.35 1.18
N ASN A 317 1.47 21.87 1.41
CA ASN A 317 0.57 22.39 2.43
C ASN A 317 1.22 22.39 3.82
N MET A 318 1.79 21.26 4.22
CA MET A 318 2.49 21.10 5.50
C MET A 318 3.67 22.07 5.62
N ALA A 319 4.48 22.21 4.57
CA ALA A 319 5.63 23.11 4.59
C ALA A 319 5.23 24.57 4.82
N VAL A 320 4.19 25.05 4.12
CA VAL A 320 3.67 26.40 4.32
C VAL A 320 3.12 26.59 5.75
N ASN A 321 2.35 25.62 6.26
CA ASN A 321 1.80 25.66 7.61
C ASN A 321 2.89 25.73 8.68
N LEU A 322 3.91 24.88 8.57
CA LEU A 322 5.03 24.83 9.51
C LEU A 322 5.85 26.12 9.49
N ILE A 323 6.16 26.63 8.30
CA ILE A 323 6.94 27.87 8.15
C ILE A 323 6.21 29.06 8.75
N GLU A 324 4.92 29.16 8.49
CA GLU A 324 4.09 30.27 9.01
C GLU A 324 4.01 30.23 10.55
N GLN A 325 3.86 29.03 11.13
CA GLN A 325 3.74 28.89 12.59
C GLN A 325 5.08 29.01 13.33
N PHE A 326 6.12 28.39 12.80
CA PHE A 326 7.36 28.19 13.54
C PHE A 326 8.60 28.82 12.90
N GLY A 327 8.51 29.24 11.64
CA GLY A 327 9.66 29.62 10.82
C GLY A 327 10.43 28.41 10.30
N ARG A 328 11.30 28.64 9.29
CA ARG A 328 12.00 27.56 8.56
C ARG A 328 12.87 26.67 9.45
N SER A 329 13.68 27.28 10.34
CA SER A 329 14.64 26.53 11.17
C SER A 329 13.90 25.56 12.10
N ARG A 330 12.93 26.07 12.86
CA ARG A 330 12.18 25.24 13.81
C ARG A 330 11.27 24.23 13.12
N ALA A 331 10.70 24.56 11.95
CA ALA A 331 9.95 23.62 11.14
C ALA A 331 10.83 22.44 10.71
N ARG A 332 12.07 22.71 10.33
CA ARG A 332 13.04 21.68 9.98
C ARG A 332 13.37 20.78 11.18
N ASP A 333 13.61 21.36 12.36
CA ASP A 333 13.89 20.60 13.59
C ASP A 333 12.70 19.70 13.97
N ILE A 334 11.45 20.19 13.81
CA ILE A 334 10.23 19.39 14.04
C ILE A 334 10.19 18.18 13.10
N LEU A 335 10.46 18.39 11.81
CA LEU A 335 10.45 17.32 10.82
C LEU A 335 11.61 16.31 11.01
N GLU A 336 12.76 16.76 11.51
CA GLU A 336 13.86 15.88 11.90
C GLU A 336 13.52 15.01 13.11
N SER A 337 12.52 15.38 13.91
CA SER A 337 12.00 14.54 14.99
C SER A 337 10.99 13.48 14.55
N SER A 338 10.68 13.38 13.26
CA SER A 338 9.74 12.39 12.72
C SER A 338 10.25 10.95 12.88
N PHE A 339 9.32 9.99 12.93
CA PHE A 339 9.68 8.56 12.98
C PHE A 339 10.40 8.11 11.71
N ALA A 340 10.05 8.69 10.56
CA ALA A 340 10.77 8.46 9.30
C ALA A 340 12.26 8.82 9.43
N GLN A 341 12.57 9.97 10.03
CA GLN A 341 13.96 10.38 10.25
C GLN A 341 14.62 9.52 11.33
N PHE A 342 13.93 9.22 12.42
CA PHE A 342 14.43 8.35 13.47
C PHE A 342 14.84 6.97 12.94
N GLN A 343 13.99 6.35 12.11
CA GLN A 343 14.31 5.06 11.45
C GLN A 343 15.49 5.20 10.48
N ALA A 344 15.55 6.29 9.73
CA ALA A 344 16.66 6.55 8.82
C ALA A 344 18.00 6.69 9.57
N ASP A 345 18.00 7.41 10.69
CA ASP A 345 19.19 7.64 11.53
C ASP A 345 19.64 6.34 12.22
N ARG A 346 18.72 5.54 12.73
CA ARG A 346 19.04 4.23 13.33
C ARG A 346 19.69 3.30 12.33
N ALA A 347 19.18 3.24 11.10
CA ALA A 347 19.80 2.46 10.02
C ALA A 347 21.20 2.98 9.63
N VAL A 348 21.48 4.27 9.84
CA VAL A 348 22.80 4.88 9.60
C VAL A 348 23.85 4.37 10.60
N VAL A 349 23.49 4.12 11.86
CA VAL A 349 24.43 3.64 12.89
C VAL A 349 25.06 2.30 12.49
N ASP A 350 24.27 1.35 12.02
CA ASP A 350 24.78 0.04 11.58
C ASP A 350 25.63 0.14 10.31
N LEU A 351 25.21 0.99 9.36
CA LEU A 351 25.99 1.26 8.16
C LEU A 351 27.32 1.96 8.49
N ALA A 352 27.33 2.89 9.44
CA ALA A 352 28.52 3.59 9.89
C ALA A 352 29.51 2.64 10.59
N ARG A 353 29.01 1.71 11.40
CA ARG A 353 29.86 0.64 12.00
C ARG A 353 30.52 -0.21 10.93
N THR A 354 29.73 -0.66 9.94
CA THR A 354 30.25 -1.46 8.82
C THR A 354 31.25 -0.67 7.98
N ALA A 355 30.96 0.60 7.69
CA ALA A 355 31.87 1.47 6.94
C ALA A 355 33.19 1.69 7.68
N ARG A 356 33.18 1.82 9.01
CA ARG A 356 34.36 1.94 9.85
C ARG A 356 35.21 0.66 9.82
N GLN A 357 34.61 -0.51 10.00
CA GLN A 357 35.28 -1.81 9.88
C GLN A 357 35.95 -2.01 8.51
N GLN A 358 35.21 -1.62 7.45
CA GLN A 358 35.76 -1.65 6.08
C GLN A 358 36.93 -0.66 5.91
N GLN A 359 36.87 0.51 6.55
CA GLN A 359 37.96 1.48 6.50
C GLN A 359 39.20 0.94 7.17
N GLU A 360 39.09 0.32 8.34
CA GLU A 360 40.21 -0.32 9.05
C GLU A 360 40.88 -1.41 8.17
N SER A 361 40.05 -2.20 7.48
CA SER A 361 40.55 -3.19 6.51
C SER A 361 41.23 -2.55 5.30
N LEU A 362 40.71 -1.43 4.79
CA LEU A 362 41.33 -0.66 3.71
C LEU A 362 42.68 -0.12 4.09
N ASP A 363 42.82 0.39 5.33
CA ASP A 363 44.07 0.90 5.85
C ASP A 363 45.12 -0.23 5.98
N GLY A 364 44.71 -1.42 6.43
CA GLY A 364 45.55 -2.61 6.45
C GLY A 364 46.01 -3.07 5.05
N TYR A 365 45.11 -3.03 4.06
CA TYR A 365 45.49 -3.34 2.68
C TYR A 365 46.41 -2.29 2.08
N ALA A 366 46.21 -1.00 2.41
CA ALA A 366 47.10 0.09 2.01
C ALA A 366 48.52 -0.11 2.54
N GLN A 367 48.67 -0.48 3.83
CA GLN A 367 49.96 -0.83 4.42
C GLN A 367 50.62 -2.02 3.73
N SER A 368 49.84 -3.07 3.43
CA SER A 368 50.36 -4.30 2.78
C SER A 368 50.81 -4.11 1.33
N MET A 369 50.42 -3.02 0.68
CA MET A 369 50.85 -2.68 -0.68
C MET A 369 51.84 -1.49 -0.73
N THR A 370 52.38 -1.07 0.43
CA THR A 370 53.37 0.00 0.47
C THR A 370 54.64 -0.41 -0.30
N CYS A 371 55.03 0.40 -1.27
CA CYS A 371 56.17 0.17 -2.12
C CYS A 371 57.27 1.21 -1.89
N HIS A 372 58.50 0.77 -1.71
CA HIS A 372 59.65 1.65 -1.50
C HIS A 372 60.06 2.47 -2.75
N LEU A 373 59.52 2.11 -3.90
CA LEU A 373 59.82 2.76 -5.21
C LEU A 373 58.77 3.80 -5.64
N GLY A 374 57.70 3.99 -4.86
CA GLY A 374 56.68 4.97 -5.14
C GLY A 374 55.27 4.59 -4.62
N ASP A 375 54.27 5.40 -4.98
CA ASP A 375 52.87 5.13 -4.61
C ASP A 375 52.28 3.97 -5.43
N PHE A 376 52.09 2.83 -4.76
CA PHE A 376 51.55 1.65 -5.42
C PHE A 376 50.06 1.79 -5.70
N VAL A 377 49.29 2.61 -4.96
CA VAL A 377 47.86 2.86 -5.25
C VAL A 377 47.71 3.56 -6.58
N GLU A 378 48.57 4.56 -6.86
CA GLU A 378 48.60 5.25 -8.17
C GLU A 378 48.93 4.28 -9.29
N TYR A 379 50.00 3.49 -9.11
CA TYR A 379 50.41 2.47 -10.10
C TYR A 379 49.29 1.46 -10.42
N ALA A 380 48.66 0.91 -9.38
CA ALA A 380 47.56 -0.06 -9.53
C ALA A 380 46.31 0.59 -10.14
N GLY A 381 46.04 1.87 -9.86
CA GLY A 381 45.00 2.65 -10.50
C GLY A 381 45.22 2.77 -12.03
N ILE A 382 46.45 3.13 -12.45
CA ILE A 382 46.82 3.18 -13.89
C ILE A 382 46.66 1.81 -14.55
N ARG A 383 47.13 0.73 -13.91
CA ARG A 383 46.99 -0.66 -14.40
C ARG A 383 45.54 -1.07 -14.59
N ARG A 384 44.67 -0.71 -13.62
CA ARG A 384 43.24 -1.00 -13.67
C ARG A 384 42.53 -0.24 -14.78
N THR A 385 42.74 1.07 -14.88
CA THR A 385 42.17 1.90 -15.95
C THR A 385 42.59 1.39 -17.32
N LEU A 386 43.85 0.98 -17.47
CA LEU A 386 44.36 0.37 -18.69
C LEU A 386 43.59 -0.91 -19.03
N SER A 387 43.42 -1.82 -18.08
CA SER A 387 42.66 -3.08 -18.26
C SER A 387 41.20 -2.84 -18.62
N ASP A 388 40.54 -1.87 -18.00
CA ASP A 388 39.14 -1.54 -18.26
C ASP A 388 38.95 -0.93 -19.65
N LEU A 389 39.87 -0.03 -20.09
CA LEU A 389 39.88 0.52 -21.44
C LEU A 389 40.23 -0.51 -22.51
N GLU A 390 41.11 -1.47 -22.23
CA GLU A 390 41.40 -2.58 -23.13
C GLU A 390 40.17 -3.48 -23.33
N LYS A 391 39.43 -3.78 -22.26
CA LYS A 391 38.13 -4.51 -22.35
C LYS A 391 37.08 -3.71 -23.12
N GLN A 392 37.04 -2.39 -22.95
CA GLN A 392 36.15 -1.52 -23.71
C GLN A 392 36.53 -1.51 -25.21
N ALA A 393 37.82 -1.42 -25.50
CA ALA A 393 38.32 -1.45 -26.87
C ALA A 393 37.99 -2.78 -27.59
N SER A 394 38.10 -3.91 -26.88
CA SER A 394 37.76 -5.23 -27.44
C SER A 394 36.26 -5.44 -27.72
N ARG A 395 35.37 -4.63 -27.12
CA ARG A 395 33.92 -4.67 -27.33
C ARG A 395 33.40 -3.61 -28.32
N ALA A 396 34.29 -2.79 -28.86
CA ALA A 396 33.95 -1.57 -29.61
C ALA A 396 33.84 -1.76 -31.13
N ASP A 397 33.40 -2.93 -31.63
CA ASP A 397 33.25 -3.21 -33.07
C ASP A 397 32.31 -2.25 -33.84
N GLN A 398 31.49 -1.46 -33.13
CA GLN A 398 30.52 -0.53 -33.73
C GLN A 398 30.87 0.96 -33.53
N GLN A 399 32.05 1.32 -33.03
CA GLN A 399 32.39 2.73 -32.79
C GLN A 399 32.98 3.41 -34.04
N SER A 400 32.77 4.75 -34.12
CA SER A 400 33.37 5.55 -35.20
C SER A 400 34.90 5.50 -35.17
N ARG A 401 35.55 5.69 -36.34
CA ARG A 401 37.01 5.69 -36.47
C ARG A 401 37.69 6.70 -35.54
N ALA A 402 37.10 7.91 -35.40
CA ALA A 402 37.61 8.96 -34.51
C ALA A 402 37.59 8.56 -33.03
N ALA A 403 36.54 7.83 -32.59
CA ALA A 403 36.44 7.33 -31.23
C ALA A 403 37.49 6.25 -30.93
N ARG A 404 37.75 5.36 -31.91
CA ARG A 404 38.81 4.33 -31.81
C ARG A 404 40.20 4.93 -31.72
N ASP A 405 40.50 5.93 -32.57
CA ASP A 405 41.79 6.62 -32.57
C ASP A 405 42.04 7.36 -31.25
N LYS A 406 41.01 8.00 -30.69
CA LYS A 406 41.07 8.64 -29.36
C LYS A 406 41.36 7.63 -28.25
N LEU A 407 40.63 6.50 -28.23
CA LEU A 407 40.81 5.42 -27.26
C LEU A 407 42.22 4.80 -27.37
N GLN A 408 42.72 4.57 -28.57
CA GLN A 408 44.06 4.04 -28.79
C GLN A 408 45.16 5.01 -28.31
N LYS A 409 44.96 6.31 -28.49
CA LYS A 409 45.88 7.35 -28.00
C LYS A 409 45.93 7.36 -26.47
N GLU A 410 44.77 7.20 -25.84
CA GLU A 410 44.63 7.14 -24.38
C GLU A 410 45.30 5.87 -23.80
N LEU A 411 45.07 4.70 -24.41
CA LEU A 411 45.72 3.44 -24.06
C LEU A 411 47.26 3.55 -24.15
N ASN A 412 47.77 4.14 -25.22
CA ASN A 412 49.22 4.33 -25.38
C ASN A 412 49.79 5.30 -24.32
N GLY A 413 49.06 6.36 -24.00
CA GLY A 413 49.42 7.29 -22.91
C GLY A 413 49.50 6.61 -21.55
N LEU A 414 48.50 5.79 -21.20
CA LEU A 414 48.49 5.04 -19.96
C LEU A 414 49.60 3.98 -19.90
N ARG A 415 49.89 3.26 -20.99
CA ARG A 415 50.99 2.31 -21.05
C ARG A 415 52.33 2.98 -20.81
N LYS A 416 52.54 4.20 -21.39
CA LYS A 416 53.73 4.99 -21.15
C LYS A 416 53.87 5.43 -19.69
N LYS A 417 52.79 5.93 -19.10
CA LYS A 417 52.73 6.31 -17.67
C LYS A 417 53.00 5.12 -16.74
N MET A 418 52.39 3.96 -17.02
CA MET A 418 52.62 2.75 -16.25
C MET A 418 54.09 2.30 -16.24
N ARG A 419 54.73 2.30 -17.41
CA ARG A 419 56.17 1.92 -17.56
C ARG A 419 57.12 2.91 -16.92
N ALA A 420 56.79 4.19 -16.89
CA ALA A 420 57.56 5.24 -16.27
C ALA A 420 57.45 5.30 -14.77
N HIS A 421 56.43 4.63 -14.18
CA HIS A 421 56.17 4.64 -12.74
C HIS A 421 57.19 3.77 -11.98
N GLY A 422 57.78 4.28 -10.89
CA GLY A 422 58.83 3.56 -10.13
C GLY A 422 58.42 2.14 -9.70
N CYS A 423 57.17 1.95 -9.29
CA CYS A 423 56.63 0.64 -8.90
C CYS A 423 56.55 -0.39 -10.04
N HIS A 424 56.80 0.01 -11.31
CA HIS A 424 56.80 -0.92 -12.43
C HIS A 424 57.98 -1.90 -12.34
N SER A 425 59.11 -1.47 -11.81
CA SER A 425 60.32 -2.26 -11.63
C SER A 425 60.39 -2.99 -10.29
N CYS A 426 59.35 -2.87 -9.44
CA CYS A 426 59.36 -3.50 -8.11
C CYS A 426 59.33 -5.04 -8.23
N PRO A 427 60.26 -5.76 -7.55
CA PRO A 427 60.25 -7.22 -7.56
C PRO A 427 58.96 -7.82 -6.92
N ASP A 428 58.39 -7.15 -5.93
CA ASP A 428 57.18 -7.58 -5.23
C ASP A 428 55.88 -7.04 -5.88
N ARG A 429 55.98 -6.51 -7.12
CA ARG A 429 54.88 -5.85 -7.80
C ARG A 429 53.60 -6.67 -7.87
N GLU A 430 53.69 -7.97 -8.10
CA GLU A 430 52.50 -8.84 -8.21
C GLU A 430 51.87 -9.17 -6.85
N VAL A 431 52.69 -9.17 -5.78
CA VAL A 431 52.15 -9.29 -4.39
C VAL A 431 51.40 -8.03 -4.02
N HIS A 432 51.99 -6.85 -4.25
CA HIS A 432 51.33 -5.57 -4.06
C HIS A 432 50.05 -5.44 -4.89
N ALA A 433 50.07 -5.92 -6.15
CA ALA A 433 48.91 -5.89 -7.05
C ALA A 433 47.71 -6.69 -6.48
N ARG A 434 47.94 -7.85 -5.88
CA ARG A 434 46.88 -8.65 -5.25
C ARG A 434 46.22 -7.90 -4.08
N TRP A 435 46.99 -7.18 -3.28
CA TRP A 435 46.48 -6.34 -2.21
C TRP A 435 45.73 -5.12 -2.76
N ALA A 436 46.23 -4.51 -3.81
CA ALA A 436 45.56 -3.39 -4.49
C ALA A 436 44.21 -3.80 -5.09
N GLU A 437 44.08 -4.99 -5.68
CA GLU A 437 42.78 -5.49 -6.18
C GLU A 437 41.75 -5.63 -5.06
N ARG A 438 42.17 -6.19 -3.90
CA ARG A 438 41.31 -6.29 -2.72
C ARG A 438 40.92 -4.91 -2.20
N TRP A 439 41.88 -4.00 -2.14
CA TRP A 439 41.66 -2.62 -1.72
C TRP A 439 40.66 -1.90 -2.63
N PHE A 440 40.81 -1.95 -3.95
CA PHE A 440 39.89 -1.29 -4.87
C PHE A 440 38.46 -1.86 -4.79
N LYS A 441 38.33 -3.19 -4.64
CA LYS A 441 37.03 -3.84 -4.49
C LYS A 441 36.33 -3.37 -3.21
N LEU A 442 37.04 -3.39 -2.09
CA LEU A 442 36.50 -2.97 -0.80
C LEU A 442 36.24 -1.46 -0.74
N LYS A 443 37.12 -0.65 -1.36
CA LYS A 443 36.96 0.80 -1.46
C LYS A 443 35.67 1.16 -2.19
N LYS A 444 35.36 0.51 -3.31
CA LYS A 444 34.11 0.71 -4.04
C LYS A 444 32.88 0.43 -3.14
N GLN A 445 32.93 -0.64 -2.36
CA GLN A 445 31.87 -0.99 -1.41
C GLN A 445 31.74 0.04 -0.28
N ASN A 446 32.87 0.46 0.29
CA ASN A 446 32.90 1.46 1.37
C ASN A 446 32.42 2.84 0.88
N ASP A 447 32.83 3.26 -0.32
CA ASP A 447 32.38 4.53 -0.92
C ASP A 447 30.87 4.50 -1.19
N ALA A 448 30.32 3.37 -1.63
CA ALA A 448 28.87 3.17 -1.80
C ALA A 448 28.13 3.23 -0.44
N LEU A 449 28.67 2.59 0.60
CA LEU A 449 28.14 2.68 1.97
C LEU A 449 28.16 4.12 2.50
N LYS A 450 29.27 4.83 2.32
CA LYS A 450 29.38 6.26 2.72
C LYS A 450 28.39 7.15 1.95
N ALA A 451 28.14 6.86 0.67
CA ALA A 451 27.12 7.57 -0.12
C ALA A 451 25.72 7.27 0.42
N GLN A 452 25.44 6.01 0.79
CA GLN A 452 24.16 5.60 1.37
C GLN A 452 23.93 6.26 2.74
N ILE A 453 24.96 6.33 3.60
CA ILE A 453 24.91 7.07 4.88
C ILE A 453 24.53 8.53 4.63
N ARG A 454 25.28 9.21 3.74
CA ARG A 454 25.00 10.62 3.39
C ARG A 454 23.60 10.84 2.83
N SER A 455 23.04 9.86 2.09
CA SER A 455 21.68 9.97 1.52
C SER A 455 20.59 9.80 2.58
N ARG A 456 20.84 9.07 3.66
CA ARG A 456 19.84 8.82 4.72
C ARG A 456 19.84 9.90 5.81
N THR A 457 21.01 10.42 6.19
CA THR A 457 21.12 11.47 7.22
C THR A 457 20.38 12.74 6.77
N GLY A 458 19.43 13.21 7.57
CA GLY A 458 18.62 14.40 7.29
C GLY A 458 17.75 14.28 6.00
N ALA A 459 17.27 13.07 5.68
CA ALA A 459 16.50 12.83 4.45
C ALA A 459 15.20 13.64 4.42
N VAL A 460 14.45 13.64 5.52
CA VAL A 460 13.16 14.37 5.63
C VAL A 460 13.40 15.88 5.54
N ALA A 461 14.41 16.39 6.24
CA ALA A 461 14.77 17.81 6.20
C ALA A 461 15.18 18.27 4.79
N ARG A 462 15.92 17.45 4.04
CA ARG A 462 16.26 17.78 2.65
C ARG A 462 15.06 17.83 1.72
N VAL A 463 14.08 16.95 1.91
CA VAL A 463 12.81 17.01 1.15
C VAL A 463 12.09 18.31 1.49
N PHE A 464 12.01 18.66 2.77
CA PHE A 464 11.42 19.93 3.21
C PHE A 464 12.15 21.15 2.62
N ASP A 465 13.48 21.16 2.59
CA ASP A 465 14.27 22.25 1.99
C ASP A 465 13.94 22.39 0.50
N ARG A 466 13.85 21.28 -0.27
CA ARG A 466 13.49 21.30 -1.70
C ARG A 466 12.05 21.78 -1.93
N VAL A 467 11.11 21.33 -1.12
CA VAL A 467 9.73 21.80 -1.13
C VAL A 467 9.69 23.31 -0.87
N THR A 468 10.44 23.78 0.12
CA THR A 468 10.53 25.21 0.47
C THR A 468 11.13 26.04 -0.68
N ASP A 469 12.18 25.54 -1.33
CA ASP A 469 12.83 26.24 -2.45
C ASP A 469 11.89 26.33 -3.66
N LEU A 470 11.12 25.29 -3.96
CA LEU A 470 10.10 25.31 -4.99
C LEU A 470 8.98 26.31 -4.66
N LEU A 471 8.46 26.30 -3.43
CA LEU A 471 7.43 27.24 -2.98
C LEU A 471 7.89 28.68 -3.02
N LEU A 472 9.18 28.95 -2.75
CA LEU A 472 9.79 30.28 -2.93
C LEU A 472 9.82 30.67 -4.40
N GLY A 473 10.23 29.77 -5.29
CA GLY A 473 10.27 30.02 -6.74
C GLY A 473 8.90 30.36 -7.32
N PHE A 474 7.83 29.74 -6.82
CA PHE A 474 6.44 30.02 -7.22
C PHE A 474 5.80 31.22 -6.49
N GLY A 475 6.47 31.78 -5.48
CA GLY A 475 5.93 32.90 -4.71
C GLY A 475 4.84 32.54 -3.70
N TYR A 476 4.72 31.26 -3.30
CA TYR A 476 3.88 30.83 -2.17
C TYR A 476 4.50 31.18 -0.83
N LEU A 477 5.81 31.20 -0.78
CA LEU A 477 6.60 31.73 0.34
C LEU A 477 7.34 32.99 -0.13
N VAL A 478 7.45 33.95 0.75
CA VAL A 478 8.17 35.22 0.52
C VAL A 478 9.05 35.54 1.71
N ARG A 479 10.09 36.34 1.51
CA ARG A 479 10.88 36.89 2.60
C ARG A 479 10.32 38.26 3.01
N ASP A 480 10.05 38.40 4.31
CA ASP A 480 9.66 39.72 4.85
C ASP A 480 10.87 40.66 4.93
N ALA A 481 10.64 41.88 5.38
CA ALA A 481 11.68 42.92 5.52
C ALA A 481 12.83 42.49 6.47
N SER A 482 12.59 41.53 7.37
CA SER A 482 13.61 40.98 8.28
C SER A 482 14.37 39.77 7.66
N GLY A 483 14.00 39.36 6.45
CA GLY A 483 14.54 38.17 5.78
C GLY A 483 13.91 36.85 6.24
N LYS A 484 12.92 36.89 7.14
CA LYS A 484 12.18 35.72 7.60
C LYS A 484 11.22 35.21 6.51
N LEU A 485 11.13 33.91 6.33
CA LEU A 485 10.15 33.30 5.44
C LEU A 485 8.74 33.35 6.05
N THR A 486 7.78 33.79 5.24
CA THR A 486 6.36 33.85 5.57
C THR A 486 5.52 33.42 4.39
N ALA A 487 4.27 33.02 4.64
CA ALA A 487 3.33 32.69 3.57
C ALA A 487 2.84 33.98 2.87
N SER A 488 2.90 33.99 1.53
CA SER A 488 2.22 34.98 0.71
C SER A 488 0.69 34.81 0.77
N GLU A 489 -0.05 35.64 0.06
CA GLU A 489 -1.50 35.44 -0.13
C GLU A 489 -1.80 34.05 -0.76
N SER A 490 -1.09 33.72 -1.84
CA SER A 490 -1.18 32.36 -2.45
C SER A 490 -0.75 31.27 -1.48
N GLY A 491 0.25 31.50 -0.64
CA GLY A 491 0.66 30.56 0.41
C GLY A 491 -0.44 30.33 1.44
N ARG A 492 -1.15 31.39 1.85
CA ARG A 492 -2.30 31.27 2.75
C ARG A 492 -3.47 30.52 2.13
N MET A 493 -3.66 30.61 0.81
CA MET A 493 -4.60 29.78 0.07
C MET A 493 -4.16 28.30 0.10
N LEU A 494 -2.92 27.99 -0.27
CA LEU A 494 -2.37 26.62 -0.30
C LEU A 494 -2.47 25.92 1.06
N ARG A 495 -2.28 26.60 2.17
CA ARG A 495 -2.43 26.08 3.54
C ARG A 495 -3.77 25.40 3.80
N ARG A 496 -4.82 25.75 3.08
CA ARG A 496 -6.19 25.26 3.26
C ARG A 496 -6.60 24.24 2.21
N ILE A 497 -5.66 23.82 1.36
CA ILE A 497 -5.87 22.79 0.36
C ILE A 497 -5.14 21.52 0.84
N TYR A 498 -5.90 20.45 1.06
CA TYR A 498 -5.39 19.18 1.55
C TYR A 498 -5.52 18.11 0.47
N GLY A 499 -4.45 17.39 0.18
CA GLY A 499 -4.45 16.33 -0.81
C GLY A 499 -3.08 16.14 -1.45
N GLU A 500 -2.93 15.09 -2.23
CA GLU A 500 -1.67 14.78 -2.92
C GLU A 500 -1.34 15.75 -4.04
N ARG A 501 -2.36 16.47 -4.57
CA ARG A 501 -2.23 17.44 -5.66
C ARG A 501 -2.49 18.88 -5.20
N ASP A 502 -2.17 19.18 -3.94
CA ASP A 502 -2.41 20.50 -3.32
C ASP A 502 -1.83 21.65 -4.13
N LEU A 503 -0.59 21.54 -4.58
CA LEU A 503 0.08 22.58 -5.39
C LEU A 503 -0.57 22.72 -6.77
N LEU A 504 -0.95 21.62 -7.43
CA LEU A 504 -1.65 21.66 -8.71
C LEU A 504 -3.00 22.39 -8.61
N VAL A 505 -3.76 22.10 -7.55
CA VAL A 505 -5.03 22.79 -7.25
C VAL A 505 -4.81 24.27 -7.04
N ALA A 506 -3.85 24.64 -6.18
CA ALA A 506 -3.54 26.04 -5.88
C ALA A 506 -3.09 26.83 -7.13
N GLU A 507 -2.22 26.24 -7.96
CA GLU A 507 -1.77 26.87 -9.22
C GLU A 507 -2.89 26.98 -10.24
N SER A 508 -3.77 25.99 -10.34
CA SER A 508 -4.93 26.04 -11.23
C SER A 508 -5.87 27.20 -10.86
N LEU A 509 -6.13 27.40 -9.57
CA LEU A 509 -6.91 28.52 -9.06
C LEU A 509 -6.21 29.87 -9.34
N ARG A 510 -4.92 29.97 -9.03
CA ARG A 510 -4.13 31.20 -9.22
C ARG A 510 -4.08 31.63 -10.68
N ARG A 511 -4.07 30.68 -11.61
CA ARG A 511 -4.06 30.92 -13.07
C ARG A 511 -5.46 31.08 -13.66
N GLY A 512 -6.53 30.94 -12.86
CA GLY A 512 -7.91 31.09 -13.32
C GLY A 512 -8.34 30.01 -14.31
N LEU A 513 -7.71 28.80 -14.27
CA LEU A 513 -7.98 27.73 -15.24
C LEU A 513 -9.42 27.21 -15.16
N TRP A 514 -10.08 27.38 -14.01
CA TRP A 514 -11.42 26.85 -13.73
C TRP A 514 -12.51 27.90 -13.68
N ASP A 515 -12.20 29.17 -13.99
CA ASP A 515 -13.15 30.31 -13.87
C ASP A 515 -14.37 30.16 -14.79
N LYS A 516 -14.23 29.45 -15.91
CA LYS A 516 -15.32 29.20 -16.87
C LYS A 516 -16.15 27.95 -16.59
N LEU A 517 -15.79 27.16 -15.58
CA LEU A 517 -16.50 25.93 -15.27
C LEU A 517 -17.82 26.23 -14.55
N ASP A 518 -18.91 25.63 -15.03
CA ASP A 518 -20.17 25.56 -14.28
C ASP A 518 -20.08 24.51 -13.14
N ALA A 519 -21.08 24.47 -12.28
CA ALA A 519 -21.05 23.59 -11.12
C ALA A 519 -20.88 22.08 -11.47
N PRO A 520 -21.59 21.51 -12.46
CA PRO A 520 -21.35 20.11 -12.88
C PRO A 520 -19.95 19.87 -13.43
N SER A 521 -19.44 20.80 -14.24
CA SER A 521 -18.09 20.69 -14.81
C SER A 521 -17.01 20.84 -13.75
N LEU A 522 -17.22 21.70 -12.73
CA LEU A 522 -16.31 21.83 -11.60
C LEU A 522 -16.32 20.57 -10.71
N ALA A 523 -17.49 19.93 -10.49
CA ALA A 523 -17.57 18.64 -9.81
C ALA A 523 -16.77 17.56 -10.55
N ALA A 524 -16.91 17.48 -11.88
CA ALA A 524 -16.15 16.57 -12.71
C ALA A 524 -14.62 16.85 -12.64
N MET A 525 -14.23 18.13 -12.69
CA MET A 525 -12.82 18.55 -12.57
C MET A 525 -12.24 18.17 -11.22
N ALA A 526 -12.91 18.49 -10.12
CA ALA A 526 -12.49 18.12 -8.78
C ALA A 526 -12.32 16.60 -8.64
N THR A 527 -13.22 15.83 -9.27
CA THR A 527 -13.12 14.37 -9.29
C THR A 527 -11.86 13.87 -9.98
N THR A 528 -11.41 14.48 -11.07
CA THR A 528 -10.16 14.08 -11.75
C THR A 528 -8.92 14.22 -10.87
N LEU A 529 -8.99 15.06 -9.85
CA LEU A 529 -7.88 15.36 -8.94
C LEU A 529 -7.85 14.47 -7.70
N VAL A 530 -8.98 13.86 -7.34
CA VAL A 530 -9.08 12.97 -6.18
C VAL A 530 -9.18 11.49 -6.55
N TYR A 531 -9.64 11.19 -7.77
CA TYR A 531 -9.81 9.82 -8.23
C TYR A 531 -8.47 9.16 -8.56
N GLU A 532 -8.30 7.95 -8.04
CA GLU A 532 -7.15 7.09 -8.32
C GLU A 532 -7.62 5.87 -9.11
N PRO A 533 -7.32 5.77 -10.42
CA PRO A 533 -7.70 4.64 -11.24
C PRO A 533 -6.93 3.38 -10.81
N ARG A 534 -7.54 2.23 -10.98
CA ARG A 534 -6.80 0.96 -10.92
C ARG A 534 -5.91 0.85 -12.15
N ARG A 535 -4.76 0.20 -12.03
CA ARG A 535 -3.78 0.08 -13.14
C ARG A 535 -4.35 -0.51 -14.43
N ASP A 536 -5.42 -1.30 -14.34
CA ASP A 536 -6.09 -1.92 -15.50
C ASP A 536 -7.23 -1.06 -16.06
N GLU A 537 -7.55 0.07 -15.45
CA GLU A 537 -8.59 0.99 -15.94
C GLU A 537 -7.97 1.90 -17.00
N GLY A 538 -8.33 1.68 -18.28
CA GLY A 538 -7.94 2.55 -19.39
C GLY A 538 -8.46 3.98 -19.17
N THR A 539 -7.66 4.98 -19.56
CA THR A 539 -8.13 6.37 -19.65
C THR A 539 -9.32 6.45 -20.59
N LEU A 540 -10.40 7.11 -20.14
CA LEU A 540 -11.52 7.39 -21.03
C LEU A 540 -11.02 8.22 -22.21
N SER A 541 -11.44 7.82 -23.42
CA SER A 541 -11.20 8.63 -24.62
C SER A 541 -11.88 9.99 -24.46
N GLU A 542 -11.23 11.06 -24.90
CA GLU A 542 -11.74 12.46 -24.84
C GLU A 542 -13.17 12.60 -25.36
N ARG A 543 -13.60 11.78 -26.33
CA ARG A 543 -14.97 11.77 -26.87
C ARG A 543 -16.06 11.47 -25.83
N TYR A 544 -15.69 10.85 -24.71
CA TYR A 544 -16.60 10.52 -23.60
C TYR A 544 -16.53 11.51 -22.45
N LEU A 545 -15.70 12.56 -22.55
CA LEU A 545 -15.62 13.60 -21.54
C LEU A 545 -16.66 14.71 -21.79
N PRO A 546 -17.06 15.46 -20.75
CA PRO A 546 -17.87 16.66 -20.92
C PRO A 546 -17.21 17.64 -21.89
N ARG A 547 -17.94 18.15 -22.87
CA ARG A 547 -17.41 19.04 -23.92
C ARG A 547 -17.38 20.50 -23.47
N GLY A 548 -16.64 21.32 -24.21
CA GLY A 548 -16.58 22.78 -24.01
C GLY A 548 -15.62 23.15 -22.89
N ALA A 549 -16.04 24.03 -21.99
CA ALA A 549 -15.19 24.61 -20.94
C ALA A 549 -14.48 23.55 -20.07
N PHE A 550 -15.09 22.36 -19.87
CA PHE A 550 -14.44 21.28 -19.13
C PHE A 550 -13.18 20.77 -19.84
N LEU A 551 -13.26 20.47 -21.15
CA LEU A 551 -12.08 19.97 -21.90
C LEU A 551 -10.97 21.00 -21.93
N GLU A 552 -11.28 22.27 -22.19
CA GLU A 552 -10.30 23.35 -22.18
C GLU A 552 -9.58 23.44 -20.81
N ALA A 553 -10.35 23.39 -19.73
CA ALA A 553 -9.81 23.47 -18.37
C ALA A 553 -9.01 22.19 -18.02
N PHE A 554 -9.46 21.00 -18.46
CA PHE A 554 -8.77 19.75 -18.20
C PHE A 554 -7.42 19.70 -18.94
N ASP A 555 -7.36 20.09 -20.21
CA ASP A 555 -6.13 20.16 -21.00
C ASP A 555 -5.14 21.17 -20.40
N ALA A 556 -5.64 22.35 -19.99
CA ALA A 556 -4.82 23.34 -19.32
C ALA A 556 -4.28 22.84 -17.97
N THR A 557 -5.10 22.13 -17.18
CA THR A 557 -4.70 21.53 -15.91
C THR A 557 -3.69 20.39 -16.14
N GLY A 558 -3.85 19.59 -17.19
CA GLY A 558 -2.92 18.53 -17.59
C GLY A 558 -1.55 19.09 -18.02
N THR A 559 -1.55 20.17 -18.78
CA THR A 559 -0.32 20.89 -19.15
C THR A 559 0.40 21.42 -17.92
N LEU A 560 -0.35 22.08 -17.03
CA LEU A 560 0.20 22.57 -15.77
C LEU A 560 0.78 21.43 -14.90
N TRP A 561 0.10 20.30 -14.82
CA TRP A 561 0.60 19.12 -14.11
C TRP A 561 1.94 18.67 -14.69
N SER A 562 2.08 18.59 -16.02
CA SER A 562 3.32 18.21 -16.68
C SER A 562 4.47 19.17 -16.37
N ASP A 563 4.19 20.49 -16.40
CA ASP A 563 5.18 21.51 -16.05
C ASP A 563 5.64 21.38 -14.59
N LEU A 564 4.70 21.10 -13.67
CA LEU A 564 4.99 20.90 -12.26
C LEU A 564 5.80 19.60 -12.04
N ASP A 565 5.45 18.51 -12.70
CA ASP A 565 6.14 17.23 -12.59
C ASP A 565 7.60 17.32 -13.07
N ASP A 566 7.85 18.03 -14.17
CA ASP A 566 9.21 18.31 -14.64
C ASP A 566 10.02 19.11 -13.60
N LEU A 567 9.41 20.15 -13.01
CA LEU A 567 10.05 20.96 -11.99
C LEU A 567 10.28 20.20 -10.68
N GLU A 568 9.34 19.36 -10.28
CA GLU A 568 9.49 18.46 -9.12
C GLU A 568 10.65 17.48 -9.33
N ARG A 569 10.82 16.93 -10.53
CA ARG A 569 11.97 16.09 -10.88
C ARG A 569 13.29 16.84 -10.81
N GLU A 570 13.34 18.07 -11.31
CA GLU A 570 14.53 18.93 -11.19
C GLU A 570 14.93 19.13 -9.72
N HIS A 571 13.95 19.32 -8.85
CA HIS A 571 14.14 19.47 -7.40
C HIS A 571 14.28 18.10 -6.68
N LYS A 572 14.27 16.98 -7.40
CA LYS A 572 14.31 15.61 -6.84
C LYS A 572 13.21 15.36 -5.80
N LEU A 573 12.03 15.83 -6.09
CA LEU A 573 10.78 15.54 -5.38
C LEU A 573 10.04 14.39 -6.08
N PRO A 574 9.18 13.66 -5.37
CA PRO A 574 8.53 12.45 -5.93
C PRO A 574 7.45 12.75 -6.98
N GLY A 575 6.98 13.97 -7.13
CA GLY A 575 5.88 14.30 -8.02
C GLY A 575 4.51 13.76 -7.57
N SER A 576 3.50 13.99 -8.39
CA SER A 576 2.14 13.45 -8.21
C SER A 576 1.66 12.74 -9.49
N GLU A 577 0.71 11.81 -9.35
CA GLU A 577 0.08 11.18 -10.50
C GLU A 577 -0.76 12.18 -11.31
N PRO A 578 -0.91 12.02 -12.63
CA PRO A 578 -1.71 12.91 -13.45
C PRO A 578 -3.19 12.90 -13.05
N PRO A 579 -3.96 13.96 -13.35
CA PRO A 579 -5.41 13.96 -13.19
C PRO A 579 -6.05 12.80 -13.97
N ALA A 580 -6.99 12.07 -13.34
CA ALA A 580 -7.56 10.86 -13.89
C ALA A 580 -9.02 11.06 -14.34
N THR A 581 -9.33 10.71 -15.59
CA THR A 581 -10.64 10.97 -16.22
C THR A 581 -11.71 9.92 -15.96
N GLY A 582 -11.34 8.74 -15.44
CA GLY A 582 -12.23 7.57 -15.37
C GLY A 582 -13.61 7.81 -14.74
N LEU A 583 -13.71 8.76 -13.81
CA LEU A 583 -14.95 9.08 -13.11
C LEU A 583 -15.57 10.43 -13.55
N ALA A 584 -14.91 11.19 -14.42
CA ALA A 584 -15.32 12.57 -14.73
C ALA A 584 -16.73 12.65 -15.37
N LEU A 585 -17.02 11.81 -16.36
CA LEU A 585 -18.33 11.80 -17.03
C LEU A 585 -19.46 11.38 -16.06
N ALA A 586 -19.22 10.35 -15.29
CA ALA A 586 -20.19 9.85 -14.31
C ALA A 586 -20.51 10.92 -13.25
N MET A 587 -19.50 11.63 -12.76
CA MET A 587 -19.69 12.71 -11.80
C MET A 587 -20.42 13.90 -12.41
N TRP A 588 -20.09 14.28 -13.64
CA TRP A 588 -20.80 15.34 -14.36
C TRP A 588 -22.29 15.03 -14.54
N LYS A 589 -22.61 13.80 -14.97
CA LYS A 589 -23.99 13.33 -15.09
C LYS A 589 -24.69 13.28 -13.74
N TRP A 590 -24.01 12.79 -12.69
CA TRP A 590 -24.54 12.79 -11.33
C TRP A 590 -24.91 14.17 -10.84
N ALA A 591 -24.03 15.16 -11.04
CA ALA A 591 -24.28 16.55 -10.70
C ALA A 591 -25.45 17.16 -11.49
N LYS A 592 -25.75 16.67 -12.68
CA LYS A 592 -26.90 17.06 -13.51
C LYS A 592 -28.19 16.31 -13.19
N GLY A 593 -28.21 15.41 -12.21
CA GLY A 593 -29.39 14.72 -11.79
C GLY A 593 -29.64 13.36 -12.48
N ALA A 594 -28.66 12.79 -13.18
CA ALA A 594 -28.82 11.48 -13.83
C ALA A 594 -29.13 10.38 -12.82
N PRO A 595 -29.87 9.32 -13.23
CA PRO A 595 -30.18 8.18 -12.38
C PRO A 595 -28.92 7.41 -11.96
N LEU A 596 -28.95 6.81 -10.76
CA LEU A 596 -27.82 6.06 -10.21
C LEU A 596 -27.32 4.94 -11.13
N GLY A 597 -28.23 4.17 -11.72
CA GLY A 597 -27.88 3.06 -12.61
C GLY A 597 -27.09 3.48 -13.85
N GLU A 598 -27.42 4.62 -14.45
CA GLU A 598 -26.67 5.19 -15.57
C GLU A 598 -25.26 5.60 -15.13
N VAL A 599 -25.17 6.30 -14.00
CA VAL A 599 -23.90 6.81 -13.46
C VAL A 599 -22.95 5.67 -13.09
N LEU A 600 -23.42 4.62 -12.42
CA LEU A 600 -22.60 3.47 -12.06
C LEU A 600 -22.17 2.66 -13.28
N SER A 601 -23.04 2.58 -14.33
CA SER A 601 -22.68 1.94 -15.61
C SER A 601 -21.58 2.71 -16.34
N ASP A 602 -21.68 4.05 -16.39
CA ASP A 602 -20.66 4.89 -17.02
C ASP A 602 -19.32 4.83 -16.29
N ALA A 603 -19.35 4.69 -14.97
CA ALA A 603 -18.16 4.61 -14.13
C ALA A 603 -17.56 3.19 -14.07
N ASP A 604 -18.29 2.17 -14.53
CA ASP A 604 -17.94 0.75 -14.34
C ASP A 604 -17.52 0.44 -12.90
N MET A 605 -18.27 0.92 -11.93
CA MET A 605 -17.91 0.78 -10.52
C MET A 605 -19.10 0.46 -9.61
N ALA A 606 -18.78 -0.12 -8.45
CA ALA A 606 -19.76 -0.41 -7.42
C ALA A 606 -20.21 0.85 -6.69
N ALA A 607 -21.45 0.85 -6.18
CA ALA A 607 -22.05 1.98 -5.50
C ALA A 607 -21.22 2.49 -4.30
N GLY A 608 -20.62 1.61 -3.49
CA GLY A 608 -19.78 2.00 -2.37
C GLY A 608 -18.50 2.72 -2.78
N ASP A 609 -17.89 2.33 -3.89
CA ASP A 609 -16.71 3.03 -4.44
C ASP A 609 -17.12 4.40 -4.97
N PHE A 610 -18.26 4.50 -5.67
CA PHE A 610 -18.79 5.77 -6.14
C PHE A 610 -19.05 6.74 -4.99
N VAL A 611 -19.72 6.29 -3.92
CA VAL A 611 -19.95 7.11 -2.72
C VAL A 611 -18.63 7.58 -2.11
N ARG A 612 -17.64 6.71 -2.01
CA ARG A 612 -16.33 7.05 -1.45
C ARG A 612 -15.66 8.17 -2.24
N TRP A 613 -15.58 8.04 -3.57
CA TRP A 613 -14.97 9.05 -4.42
C TRP A 613 -15.77 10.36 -4.46
N THR A 614 -17.10 10.26 -4.43
CA THR A 614 -17.96 11.44 -4.35
C THR A 614 -17.76 12.20 -3.04
N LYS A 615 -17.59 11.51 -1.90
CA LYS A 615 -17.26 12.16 -0.62
C LYS A 615 -15.92 12.89 -0.68
N GLN A 616 -14.89 12.29 -1.28
CA GLN A 616 -13.59 12.96 -1.46
C GLN A 616 -13.70 14.16 -2.41
N THR A 617 -14.54 14.05 -3.45
CA THR A 617 -14.84 15.19 -4.33
C THR A 617 -15.53 16.32 -3.56
N ILE A 618 -16.50 16.00 -2.69
CA ILE A 618 -17.16 16.96 -1.81
C ILE A 618 -16.14 17.65 -0.89
N ASP A 619 -15.22 16.90 -0.29
CA ASP A 619 -14.18 17.46 0.58
C ASP A 619 -13.29 18.45 -0.16
N LEU A 620 -12.90 18.15 -1.41
CA LEU A 620 -12.13 19.10 -2.23
C LEU A 620 -12.97 20.31 -2.62
N LEU A 621 -14.23 20.13 -3.04
CA LEU A 621 -15.13 21.23 -3.38
C LEU A 621 -15.40 22.14 -2.17
N ASP A 622 -15.50 21.59 -0.95
CA ASP A 622 -15.64 22.38 0.28
C ASP A 622 -14.41 23.29 0.48
N GLN A 623 -13.22 22.74 0.31
CA GLN A 623 -11.98 23.52 0.35
C GLN A 623 -11.98 24.62 -0.72
N LEU A 624 -12.35 24.30 -1.97
CA LEU A 624 -12.45 25.30 -3.04
C LEU A 624 -13.47 26.39 -2.73
N SER A 625 -14.59 26.07 -2.08
CA SER A 625 -15.62 27.02 -1.68
C SER A 625 -15.14 28.09 -0.71
N VAL A 626 -14.07 27.77 0.04
CA VAL A 626 -13.46 28.63 1.07
C VAL A 626 -12.25 29.39 0.54
N VAL A 627 -11.45 28.78 -0.35
CA VAL A 627 -10.15 29.35 -0.75
C VAL A 627 -10.18 30.03 -2.11
N ALA A 628 -11.11 29.65 -2.99
CA ALA A 628 -11.20 30.23 -4.34
C ALA A 628 -11.96 31.55 -4.37
N ASP A 629 -11.68 32.36 -5.37
CA ASP A 629 -12.46 33.53 -5.70
C ASP A 629 -13.73 33.17 -6.49
N ASN A 630 -14.69 34.08 -6.58
CA ASN A 630 -15.82 33.94 -7.48
C ASN A 630 -15.36 34.04 -8.96
N PRO A 631 -15.90 33.20 -9.89
CA PRO A 631 -17.09 32.38 -9.70
C PRO A 631 -16.81 30.97 -9.14
N VAL A 632 -15.57 30.52 -9.03
CA VAL A 632 -15.22 29.12 -8.64
C VAL A 632 -15.79 28.78 -7.26
N ALA A 633 -15.66 29.65 -6.26
CA ALA A 633 -16.19 29.42 -4.92
C ALA A 633 -17.72 29.22 -4.90
N ALA A 634 -18.47 30.00 -5.67
CA ALA A 634 -19.92 29.85 -5.78
C ALA A 634 -20.29 28.55 -6.48
N ASN A 635 -19.61 28.21 -7.59
CA ASN A 635 -19.83 26.98 -8.32
C ASN A 635 -19.44 25.74 -7.51
N ALA A 636 -18.42 25.82 -6.65
CA ALA A 636 -18.05 24.74 -5.74
C ALA A 636 -19.18 24.44 -4.74
N ARG A 637 -19.82 25.47 -4.14
CA ARG A 637 -20.98 25.27 -3.27
C ARG A 637 -22.16 24.62 -4.00
N HIS A 638 -22.50 25.13 -5.19
CA HIS A 638 -23.57 24.54 -6.01
C HIS A 638 -23.25 23.11 -6.45
N ALA A 639 -21.98 22.82 -6.76
CA ALA A 639 -21.52 21.49 -7.10
C ALA A 639 -21.70 20.52 -5.93
N MET A 640 -21.29 20.90 -4.71
CA MET A 640 -21.49 20.10 -3.51
C MET A 640 -22.97 19.77 -3.27
N ASP A 641 -23.84 20.77 -3.37
CA ASP A 641 -25.28 20.59 -3.17
C ASP A 641 -25.86 19.63 -4.23
N SER A 642 -25.41 19.74 -5.48
CA SER A 642 -25.90 18.90 -6.59
C SER A 642 -25.47 17.44 -6.50
N ILE A 643 -24.26 17.15 -5.97
CA ILE A 643 -23.76 15.77 -5.85
C ILE A 643 -24.09 15.12 -4.50
N ARG A 644 -24.47 15.91 -3.48
CA ARG A 644 -24.90 15.42 -2.16
C ARG A 644 -26.37 15.01 -2.18
N ARG A 645 -26.72 14.03 -3.01
CA ARG A 645 -28.07 13.51 -3.16
C ARG A 645 -28.10 11.99 -3.17
N GLY A 646 -29.30 11.40 -3.11
CA GLY A 646 -29.50 9.94 -3.16
C GLY A 646 -28.58 9.19 -2.20
N ILE A 647 -27.90 8.15 -2.69
CA ILE A 647 -27.01 7.31 -1.86
C ILE A 647 -25.84 8.06 -1.21
N VAL A 648 -25.42 9.19 -1.78
CA VAL A 648 -24.34 10.01 -1.20
C VAL A 648 -24.84 10.74 0.05
N ALA A 649 -26.01 11.35 -0.01
CA ALA A 649 -26.66 12.00 1.14
C ALA A 649 -26.98 10.99 2.24
N TYR A 650 -27.53 9.84 1.85
CA TYR A 650 -27.85 8.75 2.78
C TYR A 650 -26.64 8.29 3.61
N SER A 651 -25.48 8.13 2.96
CA SER A 651 -24.23 7.73 3.63
C SER A 651 -23.57 8.83 4.48
N SER A 652 -24.12 10.04 4.49
CA SER A 652 -23.57 11.19 5.28
C SER A 652 -24.28 11.39 6.61
N VAL A 653 -25.39 10.69 6.83
CA VAL A 653 -26.26 10.82 8.03
C VAL A 653 -25.93 9.74 9.08
N ALA A 654 -25.06 8.78 8.75
CA ALA A 654 -24.65 7.69 9.62
C ALA A 654 -23.38 8.02 10.42
#